data_699d8dcfeb0b6b518d6b36e036747069
#
_entry.id   699d8dcfeb0b6b518d6b36e036747069
#
_cell.length_a   1.000
_cell.length_b   1.000
_cell.length_c   1.000
_cell.angle_alpha   90.00
_cell.angle_beta   90.00
_cell.angle_gamma   90.00
#
_symmetry.space_group_name_H-M   'P 1'
#
loop_
_entity.id
_entity.type
_entity.pdbx_description
1 polymer ?
#
loop_
_entity_poly.entity_id
_entity_poly.type
_entity_poly.pdbx_seq_one_letter_code
_entity_poly.pdbx_strand_id
1 'polypeptide(L)'
;LSAEQVARLTSDIVWMENQTVTLSDGSTQTVLAPKVYALARKGDLNTSGGLISAEQVLLKLQNGNLTNSGTIAGRQAVLIQARNINSNGNIQADQIGLKAEKSINVDGGQVQAGRLLTAQAQNINLNGTTQTSGNERNGNTAIDRMAGINVVGSYTEQVDNRASDGILSLHADNNINLNTATISNQVKGGTTQITAGNNLNLGTIRTEHHEAYGALDDENHRHVRQSAEVGSSIRTQNGALLQAGNDLKIRQGELETEEGKTVLAAGRDVNISEGRQITELDAAVSGKSKGILSSTKTHDRYRFSHDEAVGSNIGGGKIIVSADQDINVRGSNLISDNGTVLKAGHDIDISTAHNRYTGNEYHESKKSGVMGTGGLGFTIGNRKTTDDTDRTNIVHTGSIIGSLNGDTVTVAGNRYRQTGSTVSSPEGRNTVIAKSIDVESANNRYATDYVHTREQKGLTIALNVPVVQAAQNFVQAAQNVGKSKNKRVNAMATANAAWQGYQAAQQMQQFAPSSSAGQGQNNNQSSGISVSITYGEQKSRNEQKSRYTEAAASQIIGKGQTTLVATGGGEQSNINITGSDVIGHAGTTLIADNHIKLQSAKQDSSEQSKNKSSGWNAGVAIQIGDGISLGITAGGNLGKGKGQGESTTHRHTHIGSTAGKTTIRSGGDTTLKGAQLIGKGVQADTRNLHIESVQDTETYQSKQQNGNAQVTVGYGFSASGSYSQSKVKADHASVTEQSGIYAGEDGYQIKVRDLCNNIGY
;
A
#
# COMPACT_ATOMS: atom_id res chain seq x y z
N LEU A 1 34.49 -4.90 30.64
CA LEU A 1 35.32 -5.08 29.46
C LEU A 1 36.60 -4.27 29.58
N SER A 2 37.75 -4.80 29.14
CA SER A 2 39.00 -4.03 29.06
C SER A 2 38.97 -3.04 27.89
N ALA A 3 39.81 -2.01 27.90
CA ALA A 3 39.94 -1.06 26.81
C ALA A 3 40.25 -1.74 25.46
N GLU A 4 41.07 -2.80 25.49
CA GLU A 4 41.40 -3.60 24.31
C GLU A 4 40.20 -4.40 23.78
N GLN A 5 39.34 -4.92 24.66
CA GLN A 5 38.12 -5.61 24.29
C GLN A 5 37.12 -4.63 23.71
N VAL A 6 36.98 -3.43 24.30
CA VAL A 6 36.13 -2.37 23.79
C VAL A 6 36.59 -1.91 22.40
N ALA A 7 37.90 -1.80 22.16
CA ALA A 7 38.46 -1.41 20.86
C ALA A 7 38.22 -2.45 19.75
N ARG A 8 37.87 -3.70 20.08
CA ARG A 8 37.59 -4.78 19.14
C ARG A 8 36.08 -4.99 18.88
N LEU A 9 35.22 -4.15 19.45
CA LEU A 9 33.81 -4.26 19.22
C LEU A 9 33.45 -4.05 17.71
N THR A 10 32.58 -4.87 17.20
CA THR A 10 32.06 -4.76 15.81
C THR A 10 30.67 -4.15 15.78
N SER A 11 30.01 -3.97 16.92
CA SER A 11 28.69 -3.37 17.09
C SER A 11 28.59 -2.75 18.50
N ASP A 12 27.60 -1.90 18.70
CA ASP A 12 27.21 -1.44 20.02
C ASP A 12 26.67 -2.62 20.83
N ILE A 13 27.07 -2.69 22.08
CA ILE A 13 26.64 -3.76 22.99
C ILE A 13 26.19 -3.21 24.34
N VAL A 14 25.27 -3.89 24.98
CA VAL A 14 24.90 -3.67 26.39
C VAL A 14 25.50 -4.81 27.20
N TRP A 15 26.38 -4.46 28.11
CA TRP A 15 27.07 -5.42 28.98
C TRP A 15 26.60 -5.25 30.42
N MET A 16 26.30 -6.34 31.09
CA MET A 16 25.91 -6.30 32.50
C MET A 16 27.18 -6.29 33.36
N GLU A 17 27.39 -5.24 34.16
CA GLU A 17 28.50 -5.11 35.07
C GLU A 17 28.03 -5.06 36.53
N ASN A 18 28.81 -5.68 37.41
CA ASN A 18 28.58 -5.54 38.86
C ASN A 18 28.88 -4.11 39.31
N GLN A 19 27.86 -3.42 39.80
CA GLN A 19 28.00 -2.08 40.37
C GLN A 19 27.61 -2.09 41.83
N THR A 20 28.45 -1.51 42.68
CA THR A 20 28.13 -1.35 44.10
C THR A 20 27.29 -0.09 44.27
N VAL A 21 26.09 -0.25 44.76
CA VAL A 21 25.15 0.84 45.08
C VAL A 21 25.01 0.95 46.58
N THR A 22 24.92 2.17 47.07
CA THR A 22 24.66 2.44 48.51
C THR A 22 23.13 2.63 48.67
N LEU A 23 22.54 1.83 49.51
CA LEU A 23 21.13 1.92 49.84
C LEU A 23 20.83 3.07 50.80
N SER A 24 19.56 3.44 50.93
CA SER A 24 19.12 4.54 51.82
C SER A 24 19.42 4.33 53.31
N ASP A 25 19.70 3.10 53.73
CA ASP A 25 20.08 2.71 55.06
C ASP A 25 21.62 2.78 55.30
N GLY A 26 22.42 3.21 54.30
CA GLY A 26 23.87 3.27 54.34
C GLY A 26 24.57 1.94 54.03
N SER A 27 23.83 0.85 53.84
CA SER A 27 24.43 -0.44 53.43
C SER A 27 24.80 -0.41 51.94
N THR A 28 25.80 -1.22 51.57
CA THR A 28 26.20 -1.36 50.16
C THR A 28 25.80 -2.72 49.63
N GLN A 29 25.21 -2.72 48.42
CA GLN A 29 24.83 -3.95 47.71
C GLN A 29 25.44 -3.93 46.31
N THR A 30 25.94 -5.07 45.89
CA THR A 30 26.40 -5.24 44.50
C THR A 30 25.23 -5.69 43.65
N VAL A 31 24.91 -4.90 42.65
CA VAL A 31 23.82 -5.18 41.68
C VAL A 31 24.42 -5.30 40.28
N LEU A 32 23.78 -6.12 39.43
CA LEU A 32 24.09 -6.18 38.04
C LEU A 32 23.40 -5.00 37.34
N ALA A 33 24.19 -4.05 36.83
CA ALA A 33 23.68 -2.89 36.12
C ALA A 33 24.09 -2.94 34.65
N PRO A 34 23.20 -2.54 33.72
CA PRO A 34 23.51 -2.46 32.29
C PRO A 34 24.47 -1.30 32.01
N LYS A 35 25.55 -1.58 31.30
CA LYS A 35 26.49 -0.58 30.77
C LYS A 35 26.55 -0.68 29.26
N VAL A 36 26.34 0.44 28.59
CA VAL A 36 26.43 0.52 27.14
C VAL A 36 27.87 0.77 26.73
N TYR A 37 28.37 -0.06 25.84
CA TYR A 37 29.63 0.15 25.13
C TYR A 37 29.28 0.43 23.67
N ALA A 38 29.45 1.69 23.26
CA ALA A 38 29.19 2.11 21.88
C ALA A 38 30.46 1.99 21.04
N LEU A 39 30.34 1.43 19.86
CA LEU A 39 31.40 1.41 18.86
C LEU A 39 31.53 2.81 18.25
N ALA A 40 32.61 3.50 18.49
CA ALA A 40 32.90 4.76 17.83
C ALA A 40 33.19 4.54 16.35
N ARG A 41 32.33 5.11 15.49
CA ARG A 41 32.47 5.06 14.03
C ARG A 41 33.14 6.33 13.53
N LYS A 42 33.64 6.29 12.29
CA LYS A 42 34.21 7.48 11.64
C LYS A 42 33.12 8.55 11.51
N GLY A 43 33.25 9.66 12.23
CA GLY A 43 32.27 10.76 12.29
C GLY A 43 31.54 10.86 13.63
N ASP A 44 31.50 9.80 14.45
CA ASP A 44 30.87 9.85 15.77
C ASP A 44 31.68 10.69 16.78
N LEU A 45 33.00 10.71 16.60
CA LEU A 45 33.89 11.55 17.36
C LEU A 45 34.33 12.74 16.53
N ASN A 46 33.90 13.91 16.91
CA ASN A 46 34.34 15.14 16.26
C ASN A 46 35.77 15.47 16.72
N THR A 47 36.73 15.39 15.80
CA THR A 47 38.12 15.71 16.05
C THR A 47 38.37 17.20 16.40
N SER A 48 37.42 18.06 16.07
CA SER A 48 37.46 19.49 16.43
C SER A 48 36.88 19.81 17.81
N GLY A 49 36.39 18.84 18.54
CA GLY A 49 35.87 18.77 19.92
C GLY A 49 35.84 20.04 20.79
N GLY A 50 35.48 21.17 20.20
CA GLY A 50 35.32 22.42 20.91
C GLY A 50 34.23 22.32 21.97
N LEU A 51 34.52 22.64 23.22
CA LEU A 51 33.58 22.64 24.32
C LEU A 51 33.46 24.05 24.93
N ILE A 52 32.25 24.58 24.92
CA ILE A 52 31.85 25.75 25.71
C ILE A 52 30.93 25.24 26.83
N SER A 53 31.38 25.27 28.07
CA SER A 53 30.57 24.78 29.18
C SER A 53 30.65 25.71 30.39
N ALA A 54 29.48 26.02 30.96
CA ALA A 54 29.33 26.85 32.15
C ALA A 54 27.99 26.55 32.88
N GLU A 55 27.77 27.21 33.99
CA GLU A 55 26.45 27.26 34.66
C GLU A 55 25.39 27.88 33.71
N GLN A 56 25.76 29.04 33.16
CA GLN A 56 25.00 29.76 32.15
C GLN A 56 25.91 30.17 31.00
N VAL A 57 25.53 29.91 29.77
CA VAL A 57 26.24 30.33 28.56
C VAL A 57 25.42 31.39 27.85
N LEU A 58 25.95 32.61 27.80
CA LEU A 58 25.32 33.72 27.03
C LEU A 58 26.26 34.12 25.89
N LEU A 59 25.84 33.82 24.65
CA LEU A 59 26.56 34.21 23.44
C LEU A 59 25.76 35.28 22.70
N LYS A 60 26.27 36.51 22.67
CA LYS A 60 25.67 37.63 21.96
C LYS A 60 26.66 38.11 20.87
N LEU A 61 26.32 37.81 19.61
CA LEU A 61 27.12 38.21 18.46
C LEU A 61 26.43 39.35 17.72
N GLN A 62 27.02 40.54 17.81
CA GLN A 62 26.49 41.70 17.06
C GLN A 62 26.90 41.53 15.59
N ASN A 63 25.93 41.32 14.72
CA ASN A 63 26.09 41.11 13.24
C ASN A 63 26.94 39.88 12.87
N GLY A 64 27.33 39.02 13.80
CA GLY A 64 28.12 37.80 13.58
C GLY A 64 27.29 36.54 13.42
N ASN A 65 27.89 35.50 12.82
CA ASN A 65 27.32 34.18 12.73
C ASN A 65 27.93 33.28 13.80
N LEU A 66 27.12 32.41 14.42
CA LEU A 66 27.58 31.28 15.19
C LEU A 66 27.72 30.06 14.28
N THR A 67 28.86 29.40 14.33
CA THR A 67 29.05 28.05 13.77
C THR A 67 29.48 27.12 14.91
N ASN A 68 28.67 26.10 15.19
CA ASN A 68 28.94 25.10 16.23
C ASN A 68 29.05 23.71 15.62
N SER A 69 30.23 23.13 15.66
CA SER A 69 30.48 21.71 15.33
C SER A 69 30.90 20.89 16.57
N GLY A 70 31.03 21.54 17.74
CA GLY A 70 31.32 20.92 19.01
C GLY A 70 30.12 20.87 19.93
N THR A 71 30.35 21.15 21.21
CA THR A 71 29.34 21.14 22.26
C THR A 71 29.25 22.51 22.95
N ILE A 72 28.04 23.07 23.03
CA ILE A 72 27.73 24.21 23.87
C ILE A 72 26.80 23.70 24.99
N ALA A 73 27.30 23.73 26.25
CA ALA A 73 26.61 23.14 27.40
C ALA A 73 26.42 24.14 28.53
N GLY A 74 25.19 24.38 28.93
CA GLY A 74 24.83 25.10 30.15
C GLY A 74 24.18 24.17 31.16
N ARG A 75 24.55 24.25 32.43
CA ARG A 75 23.84 23.50 33.47
C ARG A 75 22.43 24.06 33.66
N GLN A 76 22.27 25.39 33.70
CA GLN A 76 20.98 26.06 33.82
C GLN A 76 20.50 26.59 32.49
N ALA A 77 21.32 27.36 31.77
CA ALA A 77 20.86 28.02 30.55
C ALA A 77 21.92 28.12 29.45
N VAL A 78 21.47 28.07 28.21
CA VAL A 78 22.21 28.49 27.02
C VAL A 78 21.35 29.50 26.27
N LEU A 79 21.83 30.75 26.17
CA LEU A 79 21.16 31.82 25.41
C LEU A 79 22.08 32.29 24.29
N ILE A 80 21.64 32.15 23.07
CA ILE A 80 22.40 32.50 21.86
C ILE A 80 21.67 33.52 21.04
N GLN A 81 22.30 34.64 20.76
CA GLN A 81 21.82 35.67 19.84
C GLN A 81 22.85 35.92 18.74
N ALA A 82 22.48 35.77 17.48
CA ALA A 82 23.40 35.94 16.35
C ALA A 82 22.64 36.38 15.08
N ARG A 83 23.36 36.73 14.01
CA ARG A 83 22.73 36.93 12.69
C ARG A 83 22.26 35.60 12.11
N ASN A 84 23.13 34.58 12.11
CA ASN A 84 22.78 33.19 11.80
C ASN A 84 23.34 32.27 12.87
N ILE A 85 22.59 31.20 13.18
CA ILE A 85 23.05 30.11 14.06
C ILE A 85 23.11 28.85 13.18
N ASN A 86 24.32 28.33 12.97
CA ASN A 86 24.56 27.08 12.22
C ASN A 86 25.16 26.06 13.18
N SER A 87 24.47 24.94 13.40
CA SER A 87 24.91 23.90 14.30
C SER A 87 24.80 22.50 13.68
N ASN A 88 25.90 21.82 13.57
CA ASN A 88 25.97 20.38 13.32
C ASN A 88 26.50 19.62 14.54
N GLY A 89 26.75 20.32 15.66
CA GLY A 89 27.13 19.79 16.96
C GLY A 89 25.98 19.79 17.97
N ASN A 90 26.32 19.77 19.25
CA ASN A 90 25.35 19.68 20.34
C ASN A 90 25.17 21.03 21.04
N ILE A 91 23.92 21.36 21.39
CA ILE A 91 23.59 22.45 22.31
C ILE A 91 22.69 21.86 23.39
N GLN A 92 23.11 21.97 24.66
CA GLN A 92 22.37 21.35 25.76
C GLN A 92 22.33 22.24 27.02
N ALA A 93 21.17 22.32 27.65
CA ALA A 93 20.95 23.01 28.93
C ALA A 93 19.58 22.63 29.50
N ASP A 94 19.31 23.07 30.75
CA ASP A 94 17.95 22.99 31.27
C ASP A 94 17.00 23.97 30.52
N GLN A 95 17.51 25.17 30.19
CA GLN A 95 16.80 26.14 29.39
C GLN A 95 17.63 26.60 28.19
N ILE A 96 17.03 26.59 27.00
CA ILE A 96 17.70 27.00 25.75
C ILE A 96 16.89 28.08 25.06
N GLY A 97 17.53 29.20 24.77
CA GLY A 97 17.03 30.28 23.95
C GLY A 97 17.93 30.54 22.75
N LEU A 98 17.43 30.29 21.55
CA LEU A 98 18.11 30.55 20.28
C LEU A 98 17.40 31.69 19.57
N LYS A 99 18.08 32.78 19.30
CA LYS A 99 17.54 33.91 18.54
C LYS A 99 18.48 34.28 17.40
N ALA A 100 18.02 34.10 16.18
CA ALA A 100 18.77 34.55 15.00
C ALA A 100 18.00 35.65 14.28
N GLU A 101 18.75 36.63 13.73
CA GLU A 101 18.16 37.68 12.90
C GLU A 101 17.66 37.08 11.57
N LYS A 102 18.41 36.13 10.97
CA LYS A 102 18.07 35.51 9.69
C LYS A 102 17.72 34.05 9.79
N SER A 103 18.66 33.18 10.18
CA SER A 103 18.43 31.75 10.09
C SER A 103 18.98 30.98 11.28
N ILE A 104 18.23 29.98 11.72
CA ILE A 104 18.72 28.89 12.56
C ILE A 104 18.78 27.64 11.68
N ASN A 105 19.99 27.10 11.48
CA ASN A 105 20.23 25.90 10.69
C ASN A 105 20.85 24.84 11.60
N VAL A 106 20.18 23.70 11.72
CA VAL A 106 20.68 22.52 12.46
C VAL A 106 20.79 21.38 11.46
N ASP A 107 22.03 21.04 11.08
CA ASP A 107 22.32 20.02 10.08
C ASP A 107 22.94 18.79 10.77
N GLY A 108 22.11 17.80 11.09
CA GLY A 108 22.50 16.60 11.86
C GLY A 108 22.90 16.88 13.32
N GLY A 109 22.79 18.14 13.79
CA GLY A 109 23.08 18.55 15.16
C GLY A 109 21.93 18.25 16.11
N GLN A 110 22.21 18.35 17.43
CA GLN A 110 21.24 18.11 18.49
C GLN A 110 21.11 19.33 19.40
N VAL A 111 19.86 19.76 19.65
CA VAL A 111 19.53 20.79 20.63
C VAL A 111 18.63 20.15 21.68
N GLN A 112 19.14 20.02 22.92
CA GLN A 112 18.43 19.31 23.98
C GLN A 112 18.26 20.16 25.21
N ALA A 113 17.03 20.50 25.55
CA ALA A 113 16.67 21.20 26.76
C ALA A 113 16.07 20.28 27.83
N GLY A 114 16.23 20.64 29.08
CA GLY A 114 15.50 20.01 30.17
C GLY A 114 14.05 20.46 30.18
N ARG A 115 13.79 21.76 30.39
CA ARG A 115 12.44 22.29 30.60
C ARG A 115 11.94 23.26 29.55
N LEU A 116 12.82 24.09 29.00
CA LEU A 116 12.43 25.16 28.08
C LEU A 116 13.33 25.21 26.86
N LEU A 117 12.76 25.16 25.70
CA LEU A 117 13.43 25.41 24.43
C LEU A 117 12.64 26.42 23.60
N THR A 118 13.26 27.55 23.31
CA THR A 118 12.70 28.55 22.38
C THR A 118 13.69 28.81 21.26
N ALA A 119 13.21 28.81 20.01
CA ALA A 119 13.99 29.20 18.85
C ALA A 119 13.20 30.20 18.01
N GLN A 120 13.80 31.34 17.71
CA GLN A 120 13.19 32.42 16.92
C GLN A 120 14.15 32.91 15.82
N ALA A 121 13.65 32.98 14.58
CA ALA A 121 14.39 33.50 13.43
C ALA A 121 13.46 33.90 12.28
N GLN A 122 14.01 34.50 11.18
CA GLN A 122 13.24 34.60 9.94
C GLN A 122 12.99 33.22 9.33
N ASN A 123 14.00 32.33 9.35
CA ASN A 123 13.87 30.96 8.87
C ASN A 123 14.48 29.98 9.86
N ILE A 124 13.85 28.81 10.04
CA ILE A 124 14.37 27.71 10.83
C ILE A 124 14.46 26.48 9.94
N ASN A 125 15.66 25.90 9.81
CA ASN A 125 15.93 24.72 8.99
C ASN A 125 16.57 23.65 9.85
N LEU A 126 15.90 22.50 9.94
CA LEU A 126 16.43 21.31 10.60
C LEU A 126 16.57 20.23 9.52
N ASN A 127 17.80 19.85 9.21
CA ASN A 127 18.08 18.90 8.16
C ASN A 127 18.85 17.69 8.71
N GLY A 128 18.43 16.49 8.36
CA GLY A 128 19.28 15.32 8.47
C GLY A 128 20.50 15.45 7.54
N THR A 129 21.56 14.75 7.85
CA THR A 129 22.73 14.61 6.97
C THR A 129 22.77 13.22 6.36
N THR A 130 23.39 13.09 5.21
CA THR A 130 23.58 11.81 4.54
C THR A 130 25.06 11.48 4.43
N GLN A 131 25.38 10.21 4.51
CA GLN A 131 26.70 9.68 4.21
C GLN A 131 26.63 8.77 2.99
N THR A 132 27.46 9.04 2.00
CA THR A 132 27.57 8.19 0.81
C THR A 132 28.88 7.41 0.89
N SER A 133 28.78 6.10 0.69
CA SER A 133 29.91 5.17 0.66
C SER A 133 29.82 4.25 -0.56
N GLY A 134 30.95 3.66 -0.95
CA GLY A 134 31.02 2.74 -2.07
C GLY A 134 31.50 3.40 -3.36
N ASN A 135 31.07 2.88 -4.48
CA ASN A 135 31.45 3.31 -5.83
C ASN A 135 30.25 3.21 -6.80
N GLU A 136 30.47 3.47 -8.09
CA GLU A 136 29.42 3.42 -9.13
C GLU A 136 28.73 2.06 -9.27
N ARG A 137 29.36 0.95 -8.85
CA ARG A 137 28.77 -0.39 -8.89
C ARG A 137 28.07 -0.78 -7.60
N ASN A 138 28.68 -0.41 -6.46
CA ASN A 138 28.17 -0.75 -5.15
C ASN A 138 28.23 0.48 -4.27
N GLY A 139 27.12 1.15 -4.11
CA GLY A 139 27.02 2.40 -3.38
C GLY A 139 25.85 2.41 -2.41
N ASN A 140 26.04 3.15 -1.35
CA ASN A 140 25.00 3.35 -0.34
C ASN A 140 25.04 4.81 0.13
N THR A 141 23.90 5.49 0.00
CA THR A 141 23.62 6.78 0.62
C THR A 141 22.60 6.58 1.72
N ALA A 142 23.01 6.66 2.96
CA ALA A 142 22.17 6.49 4.13
C ALA A 142 22.06 7.79 4.93
N ILE A 143 21.06 7.90 5.79
CA ILE A 143 21.02 8.98 6.78
C ILE A 143 22.21 8.77 7.74
N ASP A 144 23.03 9.79 7.86
CA ASP A 144 24.15 9.82 8.79
C ASP A 144 23.68 10.28 10.17
N ARG A 145 23.10 11.47 10.23
CA ARG A 145 22.54 12.03 11.46
C ARG A 145 21.26 12.77 11.19
N MET A 146 20.26 12.58 12.04
CA MET A 146 19.05 13.39 12.02
C MET A 146 19.25 14.65 12.85
N ALA A 147 18.81 15.80 12.39
CA ALA A 147 18.73 16.98 13.22
C ALA A 147 17.70 16.77 14.33
N GLY A 148 18.02 17.13 15.56
CA GLY A 148 17.15 16.92 16.70
C GLY A 148 16.92 18.18 17.52
N ILE A 149 15.65 18.40 17.89
CA ILE A 149 15.25 19.39 18.91
C ILE A 149 14.41 18.67 19.96
N ASN A 150 14.92 18.63 21.20
CA ASN A 150 14.33 17.79 22.22
C ASN A 150 14.16 18.55 23.55
N VAL A 151 13.02 18.34 24.21
CA VAL A 151 12.78 18.71 25.61
C VAL A 151 12.51 17.42 26.38
N VAL A 152 13.41 17.08 27.32
CA VAL A 152 13.46 15.73 27.91
C VAL A 152 13.01 15.67 29.38
N GLY A 153 12.76 16.79 30.02
CA GLY A 153 12.53 16.89 31.44
C GLY A 153 13.81 17.31 32.22
N SER A 154 13.64 17.79 33.43
CA SER A 154 14.79 18.18 34.26
C SER A 154 15.54 16.94 34.78
N TYR A 155 16.87 16.96 34.69
CA TYR A 155 17.74 15.93 35.24
C TYR A 155 17.91 16.01 36.76
N THR A 156 17.42 17.08 37.42
CA THR A 156 17.44 17.22 38.86
C THR A 156 16.18 16.62 39.47
N GLU A 157 16.21 15.32 39.69
CA GLU A 157 15.28 14.67 40.62
C GLU A 157 15.51 15.27 42.03
N GLN A 158 14.44 15.63 42.66
CA GLN A 158 14.27 16.01 44.07
C GLN A 158 14.24 17.50 44.43
N VAL A 159 13.50 18.34 43.78
CA VAL A 159 12.83 19.42 44.56
C VAL A 159 11.55 19.84 43.81
N ASP A 160 10.44 19.70 44.48
CA ASP A 160 9.13 20.22 44.17
C ASP A 160 8.30 19.47 43.07
N ASN A 161 7.18 18.93 43.50
CA ASN A 161 6.06 18.39 42.69
C ASN A 161 5.38 19.47 41.79
N ARG A 162 6.08 20.48 41.34
CA ARG A 162 5.63 21.38 40.28
C ARG A 162 5.91 20.70 38.97
N ALA A 163 4.83 20.46 38.21
CA ALA A 163 4.92 20.04 36.83
C ALA A 163 6.00 20.87 36.13
N SER A 164 7.04 20.22 35.62
CA SER A 164 8.05 20.89 34.80
C SER A 164 7.34 21.46 33.57
N ASP A 165 7.48 22.73 33.29
CA ASP A 165 6.68 23.42 32.26
C ASP A 165 6.88 22.89 30.83
N GLY A 166 7.93 22.10 30.55
CA GLY A 166 8.15 21.38 29.30
C GLY A 166 7.75 22.17 28.04
N ILE A 167 8.31 23.36 27.84
CA ILE A 167 7.96 24.21 26.72
C ILE A 167 8.93 24.02 25.57
N LEU A 168 8.39 23.66 24.39
CA LEU A 168 9.11 23.65 23.14
C LEU A 168 8.43 24.61 22.17
N SER A 169 9.13 25.69 21.79
CA SER A 169 8.59 26.71 20.87
C SER A 169 9.57 27.03 19.77
N LEU A 170 9.17 26.75 18.52
CA LEU A 170 9.87 27.18 17.32
C LEU A 170 9.02 28.23 16.61
N HIS A 171 9.58 29.41 16.40
CA HIS A 171 8.90 30.50 15.70
C HIS A 171 9.77 31.06 14.58
N ALA A 172 9.28 31.02 13.35
CA ALA A 172 9.90 31.69 12.22
C ALA A 172 8.98 32.75 11.65
N ASP A 173 9.52 33.95 11.38
CA ASP A 173 8.76 35.01 10.74
C ASP A 173 8.39 34.64 9.29
N ASN A 174 9.19 33.76 8.65
CA ASN A 174 8.97 33.28 7.28
C ASN A 174 8.76 31.76 7.27
N ASN A 175 9.80 30.93 7.08
CA ASN A 175 9.61 29.51 6.86
C ASN A 175 10.26 28.63 7.94
N ILE A 176 9.61 27.50 8.21
CA ILE A 176 10.22 26.37 8.95
C ILE A 176 10.30 25.17 8.02
N ASN A 177 11.50 24.60 7.87
CA ASN A 177 11.75 23.42 7.06
C ASN A 177 12.36 22.32 7.95
N LEU A 178 11.69 21.19 8.02
CA LEU A 178 12.10 20.01 8.78
C LEU A 178 12.29 18.87 7.79
N ASN A 179 13.53 18.58 7.40
CA ASN A 179 13.87 17.53 6.43
C ASN A 179 14.57 16.39 7.16
N THR A 180 13.88 15.28 7.40
CA THR A 180 14.42 14.16 8.18
C THR A 180 14.94 14.63 9.53
N ALA A 181 14.09 15.35 10.24
CA ALA A 181 14.36 15.91 11.54
C ALA A 181 13.50 15.25 12.62
N THR A 182 13.99 15.26 13.85
CA THR A 182 13.27 14.75 15.02
C THR A 182 12.99 15.88 15.99
N ILE A 183 11.74 16.05 16.36
CA ILE A 183 11.33 16.97 17.42
C ILE A 183 10.63 16.14 18.51
N SER A 184 11.06 16.28 19.76
CA SER A 184 10.39 15.59 20.85
C SER A 184 10.21 16.48 22.09
N ASN A 185 9.05 16.34 22.73
CA ASN A 185 8.78 16.90 24.04
C ASN A 185 8.26 15.78 24.94
N GLN A 186 9.13 15.29 25.80
CA GLN A 186 8.87 14.12 26.66
C GLN A 186 8.26 14.52 28.02
N VAL A 187 8.05 15.81 28.27
CA VAL A 187 7.54 16.32 29.55
C VAL A 187 6.03 16.15 29.60
N LYS A 188 5.55 15.46 30.64
CA LYS A 188 4.13 15.29 30.89
C LYS A 188 3.48 16.66 31.18
N GLY A 189 2.43 17.02 30.41
CA GLY A 189 1.82 18.33 30.48
C GLY A 189 2.55 19.41 29.68
N GLY A 190 3.69 19.10 29.06
CA GLY A 190 4.46 20.05 28.26
C GLY A 190 3.70 20.51 27.03
N THR A 191 4.10 21.67 26.49
CA THR A 191 3.50 22.26 25.29
C THR A 191 4.49 22.32 24.15
N THR A 192 4.04 21.98 22.93
CA THR A 192 4.86 22.06 21.73
C THR A 192 4.19 22.98 20.72
N GLN A 193 4.91 24.01 20.32
CA GLN A 193 4.45 25.01 19.36
C GLN A 193 5.46 25.17 18.23
N ILE A 194 5.04 25.00 16.97
CA ILE A 194 5.85 25.21 15.78
C ILE A 194 5.06 26.14 14.87
N THR A 195 5.52 27.40 14.76
CA THR A 195 4.78 28.44 14.03
C THR A 195 5.66 29.09 12.97
N ALA A 196 5.20 29.13 11.73
CA ALA A 196 5.84 29.80 10.61
C ALA A 196 4.92 30.92 10.09
N GLY A 197 5.46 32.12 9.90
CA GLY A 197 4.70 33.24 9.34
C GLY A 197 4.29 33.02 7.87
N ASN A 198 5.04 32.17 7.14
CA ASN A 198 4.72 31.77 5.76
C ASN A 198 4.51 30.26 5.70
N ASN A 199 5.51 29.44 5.37
CA ASN A 199 5.32 27.99 5.16
C ASN A 199 5.96 27.17 6.28
N LEU A 200 5.27 26.10 6.67
CA LEU A 200 5.81 25.04 7.52
C LEU A 200 5.88 23.74 6.72
N ASN A 201 7.09 23.25 6.48
CA ASN A 201 7.33 22.07 5.67
C ASN A 201 7.98 20.96 6.50
N LEU A 202 7.33 19.81 6.61
CA LEU A 202 7.92 18.55 7.05
C LEU A 202 8.23 17.75 5.78
N GLY A 203 9.49 17.79 5.37
CA GLY A 203 9.98 17.17 4.15
C GLY A 203 10.76 15.88 4.44
N THR A 204 11.34 15.35 3.38
CA THR A 204 12.07 14.09 3.37
C THR A 204 13.49 14.27 2.83
N ILE A 205 14.39 13.37 3.21
CA ILE A 205 15.66 13.15 2.52
C ILE A 205 15.62 11.77 1.88
N ARG A 206 16.15 11.66 0.67
CA ARG A 206 16.21 10.41 -0.07
C ARG A 206 17.48 9.65 0.27
N THR A 207 17.33 8.38 0.61
CA THR A 207 18.41 7.40 0.73
C THR A 207 18.45 6.53 -0.52
N GLU A 208 19.61 6.00 -0.85
CA GLU A 208 19.78 5.13 -2.02
C GLU A 208 20.79 4.01 -1.71
N HIS A 209 20.48 2.82 -2.15
CA HIS A 209 21.36 1.67 -2.15
C HIS A 209 21.38 1.03 -3.53
N HIS A 210 22.56 0.78 -4.06
CA HIS A 210 22.69 0.05 -5.32
C HIS A 210 23.84 -0.94 -5.28
N GLU A 211 23.58 -2.09 -5.90
CA GLU A 211 24.55 -3.17 -6.08
C GLU A 211 24.51 -3.65 -7.52
N ALA A 212 25.67 -3.78 -8.14
CA ALA A 212 25.80 -4.30 -9.47
C ALA A 212 26.89 -5.39 -9.54
N TYR A 213 26.49 -6.56 -9.93
CA TYR A 213 27.35 -7.71 -10.25
C TYR A 213 27.15 -8.10 -11.70
N GLY A 214 28.25 -8.21 -12.47
CA GLY A 214 28.22 -8.43 -13.93
C GLY A 214 27.77 -7.22 -14.72
N ALA A 215 27.88 -7.25 -16.04
CA ALA A 215 27.26 -6.27 -16.92
C ALA A 215 25.80 -6.65 -17.21
N LEU A 216 24.94 -5.70 -17.58
CA LEU A 216 23.52 -5.95 -17.86
C LEU A 216 23.25 -6.91 -19.04
N ASP A 217 24.23 -7.09 -19.94
CA ASP A 217 24.20 -8.00 -21.07
C ASP A 217 24.85 -9.36 -20.77
N ASP A 218 25.46 -9.53 -19.59
CA ASP A 218 26.03 -10.82 -19.17
C ASP A 218 24.93 -11.86 -18.92
N GLU A 219 25.24 -13.14 -19.23
CA GLU A 219 24.36 -14.29 -18.92
C GLU A 219 24.10 -14.44 -17.40
N ASN A 220 24.99 -13.88 -16.55
CA ASN A 220 24.88 -13.87 -15.11
C ASN A 220 25.17 -12.45 -14.60
N HIS A 221 24.14 -11.78 -14.17
CA HIS A 221 24.24 -10.46 -13.54
C HIS A 221 23.18 -10.28 -12.47
N ARG A 222 23.41 -9.35 -11.57
CA ARG A 222 22.43 -8.91 -10.58
C ARG A 222 22.65 -7.41 -10.30
N HIS A 223 21.68 -6.62 -10.67
CA HIS A 223 21.63 -5.19 -10.39
C HIS A 223 20.43 -4.91 -9.50
N VAL A 224 20.69 -4.35 -8.34
CA VAL A 224 19.66 -3.92 -7.39
C VAL A 224 19.81 -2.42 -7.18
N ARG A 225 18.72 -1.71 -7.22
CA ARG A 225 18.64 -0.32 -6.80
C ARG A 225 17.46 -0.15 -5.88
N GLN A 226 17.72 0.41 -4.71
CA GLN A 226 16.70 0.74 -3.74
C GLN A 226 16.82 2.21 -3.39
N SER A 227 15.71 2.91 -3.32
CA SER A 227 15.69 4.27 -2.80
C SER A 227 14.47 4.43 -1.91
N ALA A 228 14.64 5.17 -0.82
CA ALA A 228 13.56 5.46 0.11
C ALA A 228 13.64 6.92 0.55
N GLU A 229 12.51 7.55 0.66
CA GLU A 229 12.41 8.82 1.37
C GLU A 229 12.34 8.55 2.87
N VAL A 230 12.98 9.39 3.66
CA VAL A 230 12.92 9.36 5.12
C VAL A 230 12.34 10.68 5.59
N GLY A 231 11.20 10.64 6.24
CA GLY A 231 10.46 11.81 6.72
C GLY A 231 10.91 12.31 8.07
N SER A 232 10.28 13.36 8.54
CA SER A 232 10.49 13.96 9.85
C SER A 232 9.52 13.39 10.89
N SER A 233 9.93 13.36 12.15
CA SER A 233 9.14 12.85 13.27
C SER A 233 8.98 13.92 14.37
N ILE A 234 7.74 14.10 14.82
CA ILE A 234 7.40 14.96 15.96
C ILE A 234 6.66 14.10 16.99
N ARG A 235 7.22 13.98 18.20
CA ARG A 235 6.62 13.19 19.27
C ARG A 235 6.51 14.00 20.54
N THR A 236 5.32 14.08 21.10
CA THR A 236 5.07 14.85 22.33
C THR A 236 4.21 14.07 23.31
N GLN A 237 4.47 14.24 24.60
CA GLN A 237 3.64 13.64 25.66
C GLN A 237 2.27 14.27 25.76
N ASN A 238 2.16 15.58 25.47
CA ASN A 238 0.91 16.32 25.48
C ASN A 238 0.61 16.89 24.09
N GLY A 239 -0.10 17.98 23.98
CA GLY A 239 -0.52 18.54 22.70
C GLY A 239 0.61 19.14 21.86
N ALA A 240 0.35 19.24 20.55
CA ALA A 240 1.21 19.90 19.59
C ALA A 240 0.39 20.86 18.71
N LEU A 241 0.92 22.09 18.52
CA LEU A 241 0.41 23.05 17.54
C LEU A 241 1.44 23.22 16.43
N LEU A 242 1.05 22.92 15.19
CA LEU A 242 1.78 23.22 13.98
C LEU A 242 0.97 24.25 13.19
N GLN A 243 1.53 25.43 13.01
CA GLN A 243 0.81 26.53 12.35
C GLN A 243 1.67 27.17 11.26
N ALA A 244 1.08 27.38 10.08
CA ALA A 244 1.66 28.14 8.97
C ALA A 244 0.78 29.33 8.62
N GLY A 245 1.37 30.49 8.36
CA GLY A 245 0.63 31.66 7.86
C GLY A 245 0.15 31.46 6.41
N ASN A 246 0.80 30.58 5.64
CA ASN A 246 0.42 30.19 4.29
C ASN A 246 0.21 28.66 4.23
N ASP A 247 1.18 27.86 3.80
CA ASP A 247 1.01 26.42 3.62
C ASP A 247 1.64 25.61 4.74
N LEU A 248 0.93 24.58 5.20
CA LEU A 248 1.46 23.48 6.00
C LEU A 248 1.57 22.22 5.12
N LYS A 249 2.80 21.74 4.90
CA LYS A 249 3.07 20.56 4.10
C LYS A 249 3.74 19.49 4.96
N ILE A 250 3.17 18.28 4.94
CA ILE A 250 3.70 17.10 5.63
C ILE A 250 3.85 15.98 4.59
N ARG A 251 5.09 15.57 4.34
CA ARG A 251 5.41 14.48 3.43
C ARG A 251 6.10 13.35 4.21
N GLN A 252 5.46 12.18 4.25
CA GLN A 252 5.95 11.01 5.00
C GLN A 252 6.33 11.38 6.44
N GLY A 253 5.55 12.30 7.05
CA GLY A 253 5.78 12.77 8.40
C GLY A 253 5.12 11.86 9.44
N GLU A 254 5.76 11.72 10.59
CA GLU A 254 5.20 11.07 11.76
C GLU A 254 4.97 12.11 12.85
N LEU A 255 3.71 12.39 13.16
CA LEU A 255 3.33 13.29 14.25
C LEU A 255 2.50 12.51 15.26
N GLU A 256 3.00 12.39 16.48
CA GLU A 256 2.37 11.62 17.54
C GLU A 256 2.32 12.43 18.83
N THR A 257 1.10 12.63 19.35
CA THR A 257 0.90 13.11 20.71
C THR A 257 0.29 12.01 21.55
N GLU A 258 0.91 11.68 22.67
CA GLU A 258 0.40 10.60 23.56
C GLU A 258 -0.95 11.01 24.16
N GLU A 259 -1.02 12.23 24.69
CA GLU A 259 -2.21 12.85 25.25
C GLU A 259 -2.45 14.21 24.59
N GLY A 260 -3.60 14.82 24.83
CA GLY A 260 -3.88 16.17 24.38
C GLY A 260 -4.29 16.30 22.93
N LYS A 261 -4.07 17.49 22.36
CA LYS A 261 -4.56 17.85 21.02
C LYS A 261 -3.42 17.99 20.05
N THR A 262 -3.53 17.37 18.88
CA THR A 262 -2.73 17.66 17.71
C THR A 262 -3.48 18.66 16.84
N VAL A 263 -2.93 19.86 16.70
CA VAL A 263 -3.53 20.95 15.92
C VAL A 263 -2.64 21.27 14.72
N LEU A 264 -3.20 21.15 13.52
CA LEU A 264 -2.57 21.54 12.26
C LEU A 264 -3.38 22.70 11.67
N ALA A 265 -2.73 23.85 11.49
CA ALA A 265 -3.41 25.05 11.00
C ALA A 265 -2.63 25.72 9.87
N ALA A 266 -3.32 26.16 8.82
CA ALA A 266 -2.73 26.90 7.70
C ALA A 266 -3.64 28.06 7.28
N GLY A 267 -3.02 29.19 6.97
CA GLY A 267 -3.72 30.36 6.39
C GLY A 267 -4.06 30.17 4.92
N ARG A 268 -3.53 29.14 4.24
CA ARG A 268 -3.97 28.71 2.91
C ARG A 268 -4.27 27.22 2.92
N ASP A 269 -3.29 26.34 2.68
CA ASP A 269 -3.52 24.92 2.47
C ASP A 269 -2.82 24.04 3.51
N VAL A 270 -3.49 22.96 3.91
CA VAL A 270 -2.86 21.82 4.61
C VAL A 270 -2.74 20.66 3.64
N ASN A 271 -1.51 20.24 3.35
CA ASN A 271 -1.19 19.15 2.44
C ASN A 271 -0.46 18.05 3.19
N ILE A 272 -1.08 16.88 3.33
CA ILE A 272 -0.52 15.70 3.98
C ILE A 272 -0.42 14.59 2.93
N SER A 273 0.80 14.12 2.69
CA SER A 273 1.05 13.19 1.59
C SER A 273 2.07 12.10 1.95
N GLU A 274 2.09 11.09 1.12
CA GLU A 274 3.05 10.00 1.16
C GLU A 274 4.43 10.43 0.65
N GLY A 275 5.49 9.73 1.13
CA GLY A 275 6.78 9.61 0.46
C GLY A 275 6.82 8.36 -0.41
N ARG A 276 7.99 8.07 -1.01
CA ARG A 276 8.16 6.95 -1.95
C ARG A 276 9.29 6.03 -1.51
N GLN A 277 9.06 4.74 -1.68
CA GLN A 277 10.07 3.70 -1.60
C GLN A 277 10.10 2.94 -2.92
N ILE A 278 11.25 2.91 -3.59
CA ILE A 278 11.41 2.30 -4.91
C ILE A 278 12.44 1.18 -4.80
N THR A 279 12.08 -0.01 -5.28
CA THR A 279 12.99 -1.15 -5.40
C THR A 279 13.01 -1.61 -6.84
N GLU A 280 14.20 -1.66 -7.43
CA GLU A 280 14.44 -2.15 -8.79
C GLU A 280 15.41 -3.31 -8.75
N LEU A 281 15.10 -4.35 -9.52
CA LEU A 281 15.94 -5.52 -9.72
C LEU A 281 16.04 -5.81 -11.23
N ASP A 282 17.27 -6.00 -11.72
CA ASP A 282 17.54 -6.68 -12.99
C ASP A 282 18.57 -7.78 -12.70
N ALA A 283 18.15 -9.02 -12.84
CA ALA A 283 19.00 -10.17 -12.56
C ALA A 283 18.83 -11.25 -13.61
N ALA A 284 19.93 -11.81 -14.04
CA ALA A 284 19.94 -12.98 -14.88
C ALA A 284 20.86 -14.05 -14.32
N VAL A 285 20.43 -15.30 -14.45
CA VAL A 285 21.19 -16.47 -14.01
C VAL A 285 21.14 -17.54 -15.09
N SER A 286 22.30 -17.98 -15.52
CA SER A 286 22.44 -19.11 -16.45
C SER A 286 23.09 -20.27 -15.75
N GLY A 287 22.49 -21.43 -15.90
CA GLY A 287 22.97 -22.71 -15.35
C GLY A 287 23.15 -23.76 -16.42
N LYS A 288 24.12 -24.64 -16.20
CA LYS A 288 24.30 -25.84 -17.04
C LYS A 288 24.46 -27.05 -16.15
N SER A 289 23.57 -28.01 -16.30
CA SER A 289 23.65 -29.31 -15.65
C SER A 289 23.92 -30.40 -16.71
N LYS A 290 24.86 -31.24 -16.43
CA LYS A 290 25.18 -32.41 -17.30
C LYS A 290 24.94 -33.69 -16.50
N GLY A 291 24.04 -34.53 -16.99
CA GLY A 291 23.87 -35.91 -16.56
C GLY A 291 24.57 -36.89 -17.53
N ILE A 292 24.53 -38.16 -17.21
CA ILE A 292 25.16 -39.21 -18.03
C ILE A 292 24.59 -39.27 -19.47
N LEU A 293 23.29 -39.02 -19.61
CA LEU A 293 22.57 -39.16 -20.89
C LEU A 293 21.90 -37.83 -21.35
N SER A 294 22.02 -36.77 -20.59
CA SER A 294 21.37 -35.50 -20.93
C SER A 294 22.13 -34.29 -20.41
N SER A 295 21.93 -33.16 -21.05
CA SER A 295 22.41 -31.83 -20.62
C SER A 295 21.24 -30.85 -20.61
N THR A 296 21.18 -30.03 -19.57
CA THR A 296 20.21 -28.93 -19.48
C THR A 296 20.95 -27.62 -19.31
N LYS A 297 20.66 -26.63 -20.15
CA LYS A 297 21.06 -25.22 -19.96
C LYS A 297 19.80 -24.43 -19.63
N THR A 298 19.83 -23.70 -18.53
CA THR A 298 18.78 -22.79 -18.13
C THR A 298 19.27 -21.36 -18.22
N HIS A 299 18.39 -20.45 -18.53
CA HIS A 299 18.62 -19.02 -18.46
C HIS A 299 17.35 -18.39 -17.88
N ASP A 300 17.50 -17.80 -16.70
CA ASP A 300 16.44 -17.11 -15.98
C ASP A 300 16.76 -15.63 -15.91
N ARG A 301 15.80 -14.78 -16.21
CA ARG A 301 15.91 -13.34 -16.05
C ARG A 301 14.70 -12.81 -15.30
N TYR A 302 14.98 -12.02 -14.26
CA TYR A 302 13.99 -11.35 -13.42
C TYR A 302 14.27 -9.86 -13.47
N ARG A 303 13.29 -9.10 -13.92
CA ARG A 303 13.34 -7.65 -13.93
C ARG A 303 12.08 -7.12 -13.28
N PHE A 304 12.20 -6.30 -12.25
CA PHE A 304 11.05 -5.61 -11.70
C PHE A 304 11.42 -4.22 -11.18
N SER A 305 10.41 -3.35 -11.16
CA SER A 305 10.40 -2.09 -10.43
C SER A 305 9.14 -2.04 -9.58
N HIS A 306 9.31 -1.85 -8.29
CA HIS A 306 8.24 -1.67 -7.32
C HIS A 306 8.37 -0.29 -6.69
N ASP A 307 7.42 0.58 -6.97
CA ASP A 307 7.30 1.93 -6.44
C ASP A 307 6.14 1.94 -5.43
N GLU A 308 6.45 2.05 -4.15
CA GLU A 308 5.53 1.96 -3.02
C GLU A 308 5.37 3.30 -2.32
N ALA A 309 4.13 3.63 -1.97
CA ALA A 309 3.77 4.79 -1.19
C ALA A 309 3.92 4.52 0.32
N VAL A 310 4.61 5.41 1.02
CA VAL A 310 4.74 5.39 2.48
C VAL A 310 4.05 6.62 3.05
N GLY A 311 2.86 6.44 3.60
CA GLY A 311 2.00 7.54 4.08
C GLY A 311 2.56 8.27 5.29
N SER A 312 2.09 9.50 5.47
CA SER A 312 2.23 10.22 6.73
C SER A 312 1.28 9.64 7.78
N ASN A 313 1.70 9.65 9.06
CA ASN A 313 0.89 9.20 10.18
C ASN A 313 0.78 10.31 11.22
N ILE A 314 -0.45 10.73 11.48
CA ILE A 314 -0.75 11.78 12.46
C ILE A 314 -1.66 11.19 13.52
N GLY A 315 -1.19 11.20 14.75
CA GLY A 315 -1.88 10.68 15.92
C GLY A 315 -2.06 11.71 17.02
N GLY A 316 -3.01 11.46 17.91
CA GLY A 316 -3.21 12.28 19.09
C GLY A 316 -4.46 11.93 19.88
N GLY A 317 -4.56 12.43 21.10
CA GLY A 317 -5.78 12.31 21.89
C GLY A 317 -6.98 12.92 21.15
N LYS A 318 -6.77 14.09 20.52
CA LYS A 318 -7.71 14.72 19.58
C LYS A 318 -6.95 15.35 18.44
N ILE A 319 -7.45 15.23 17.20
CA ILE A 319 -6.87 15.86 16.00
C ILE A 319 -7.77 16.97 15.51
N ILE A 320 -7.19 18.15 15.25
CA ILE A 320 -7.86 19.28 14.63
C ILE A 320 -6.99 19.74 13.45
N VAL A 321 -7.56 19.71 12.25
CA VAL A 321 -6.92 20.23 11.04
C VAL A 321 -7.77 21.39 10.51
N SER A 322 -7.16 22.56 10.32
CA SER A 322 -7.86 23.72 9.77
C SER A 322 -7.03 24.37 8.66
N ALA A 323 -7.71 24.76 7.59
CA ALA A 323 -7.15 25.52 6.48
C ALA A 323 -8.14 26.61 6.06
N ASP A 324 -7.64 27.80 5.70
CA ASP A 324 -8.52 28.84 5.16
C ASP A 324 -8.95 28.56 3.72
N GLN A 325 -8.15 27.74 2.98
CA GLN A 325 -8.50 27.24 1.66
C GLN A 325 -8.69 25.71 1.72
N ASP A 326 -7.70 24.90 1.34
CA ASP A 326 -7.88 23.49 1.07
C ASP A 326 -7.18 22.60 2.10
N ILE A 327 -7.80 21.45 2.37
CA ILE A 327 -7.17 20.32 3.09
C ILE A 327 -7.05 19.14 2.13
N ASN A 328 -5.83 18.72 1.86
CA ASN A 328 -5.52 17.58 1.01
C ASN A 328 -4.81 16.49 1.82
N VAL A 329 -5.41 15.30 1.89
CA VAL A 329 -4.84 14.13 2.56
C VAL A 329 -4.74 13.00 1.54
N ARG A 330 -3.52 12.59 1.20
CA ARG A 330 -3.27 11.58 0.20
C ARG A 330 -2.45 10.42 0.74
N GLY A 331 -3.00 9.19 0.69
CA GLY A 331 -2.34 7.97 1.12
C GLY A 331 -1.78 8.03 2.54
N SER A 332 -2.46 8.74 3.44
CA SER A 332 -1.94 9.10 4.76
C SER A 332 -3.02 8.93 5.85
N ASN A 333 -2.60 8.79 7.11
CA ASN A 333 -3.47 8.44 8.22
C ASN A 333 -3.55 9.57 9.25
N LEU A 334 -4.78 9.93 9.66
CA LEU A 334 -5.08 10.87 10.72
C LEU A 334 -6.03 10.18 11.72
N ILE A 335 -5.49 9.65 12.82
CA ILE A 335 -6.25 8.82 13.74
C ILE A 335 -6.09 9.31 15.17
N SER A 336 -7.18 9.76 15.76
CA SER A 336 -7.22 10.22 17.16
C SER A 336 -7.87 9.17 18.08
N ASP A 337 -7.65 9.35 19.38
CA ASP A 337 -8.38 8.57 20.37
C ASP A 337 -9.81 9.08 20.58
N ASN A 338 -9.99 10.42 20.70
CA ASN A 338 -11.22 11.00 21.25
C ASN A 338 -11.90 12.04 20.33
N GLY A 339 -11.53 12.12 19.08
CA GLY A 339 -12.20 12.96 18.09
C GLY A 339 -11.29 13.59 17.06
N THR A 340 -11.73 13.56 15.80
CA THR A 340 -11.02 14.14 14.66
C THR A 340 -11.90 15.18 13.99
N VAL A 341 -11.35 16.39 13.77
CA VAL A 341 -12.05 17.50 13.10
C VAL A 341 -11.19 17.99 11.95
N LEU A 342 -11.74 18.02 10.74
CA LEU A 342 -11.18 18.68 9.57
C LEU A 342 -12.08 19.84 9.16
N LYS A 343 -11.52 21.04 9.02
CA LYS A 343 -12.26 22.23 8.61
C LYS A 343 -11.49 23.00 7.55
N ALA A 344 -11.99 23.04 6.32
CA ALA A 344 -11.46 23.85 5.23
C ALA A 344 -12.42 24.99 4.87
N GLY A 345 -11.88 26.15 4.55
CA GLY A 345 -12.66 27.27 4.04
C GLY A 345 -13.18 27.02 2.62
N HIS A 346 -12.50 26.16 1.84
CA HIS A 346 -12.87 25.81 0.48
C HIS A 346 -13.03 24.28 0.31
N ASP A 347 -12.03 23.52 -0.12
CA ASP A 347 -12.18 22.11 -0.44
C ASP A 347 -11.50 21.17 0.57
N ILE A 348 -12.05 19.97 0.74
CA ILE A 348 -11.39 18.85 1.40
C ILE A 348 -11.29 17.68 0.41
N ASP A 349 -10.06 17.25 0.10
CA ASP A 349 -9.77 16.09 -0.73
C ASP A 349 -9.05 15.01 0.10
N ILE A 350 -9.71 13.85 0.24
CA ILE A 350 -9.16 12.67 0.91
C ILE A 350 -8.98 11.60 -0.17
N SER A 351 -7.74 11.36 -0.57
CA SER A 351 -7.46 10.54 -1.73
C SER A 351 -6.42 9.43 -1.48
N THR A 352 -6.27 8.57 -2.46
CA THR A 352 -5.31 7.47 -2.43
C THR A 352 -3.95 7.90 -2.95
N ALA A 353 -2.89 7.33 -2.39
CA ALA A 353 -1.63 7.12 -3.10
C ALA A 353 -1.72 5.84 -3.93
N HIS A 354 -0.87 5.69 -4.94
CA HIS A 354 -0.83 4.47 -5.72
C HIS A 354 0.55 3.82 -5.64
N ASN A 355 0.55 2.50 -5.53
CA ASN A 355 1.72 1.66 -5.67
C ASN A 355 1.77 1.13 -7.09
N ARG A 356 2.95 1.15 -7.70
CA ARG A 356 3.15 0.64 -9.04
C ARG A 356 4.16 -0.50 -9.02
N TYR A 357 3.76 -1.63 -9.54
CA TYR A 357 4.63 -2.77 -9.81
C TYR A 357 4.71 -3.00 -11.31
N THR A 358 5.92 -3.08 -11.85
CA THR A 358 6.20 -3.56 -13.21
C THR A 358 7.23 -4.65 -13.13
N GLY A 359 6.99 -5.79 -13.78
CA GLY A 359 7.90 -6.92 -13.73
C GLY A 359 7.90 -7.71 -15.02
N ASN A 360 9.07 -8.25 -15.38
CA ASN A 360 9.26 -9.23 -16.43
C ASN A 360 10.00 -10.42 -15.84
N GLU A 361 9.42 -11.60 -16.00
CA GLU A 361 10.03 -12.87 -15.63
C GLU A 361 10.22 -13.68 -16.91
N TYR A 362 11.46 -13.99 -17.25
CA TYR A 362 11.83 -14.82 -18.40
C TYR A 362 12.54 -16.07 -17.93
N HIS A 363 12.05 -17.24 -18.33
CA HIS A 363 12.67 -18.53 -18.09
C HIS A 363 12.90 -19.25 -19.41
N GLU A 364 14.13 -19.65 -19.70
CA GLU A 364 14.51 -20.50 -20.84
C GLU A 364 15.15 -21.78 -20.35
N SER A 365 14.70 -22.91 -20.85
CA SER A 365 15.31 -24.21 -20.61
C SER A 365 15.61 -24.93 -21.95
N LYS A 366 16.87 -25.17 -22.19
CA LYS A 366 17.36 -25.99 -23.32
C LYS A 366 17.86 -27.33 -22.81
N LYS A 367 17.21 -28.41 -23.20
CA LYS A 367 17.59 -29.80 -22.85
C LYS A 367 18.03 -30.53 -24.11
N SER A 368 19.14 -31.27 -24.00
CA SER A 368 19.65 -32.14 -25.05
C SER A 368 19.98 -33.52 -24.49
N GLY A 369 19.73 -34.56 -25.24
CA GLY A 369 19.92 -35.96 -24.83
C GLY A 369 18.61 -36.66 -24.50
N VAL A 370 18.59 -37.53 -23.50
CA VAL A 370 17.41 -38.31 -23.09
C VAL A 370 16.50 -37.47 -22.21
N MET A 371 15.22 -37.36 -22.57
CA MET A 371 14.19 -36.53 -21.90
C MET A 371 12.90 -37.33 -21.73
N GLY A 372 12.28 -37.32 -20.55
CA GLY A 372 10.97 -37.92 -20.34
C GLY A 372 9.87 -37.21 -21.14
N THR A 373 8.89 -37.96 -21.60
CA THR A 373 7.72 -37.44 -22.37
C THR A 373 6.51 -37.08 -21.50
N GLY A 374 6.59 -37.26 -20.16
CA GLY A 374 5.47 -37.09 -19.24
C GLY A 374 4.61 -38.35 -19.04
N GLY A 375 4.97 -39.47 -19.71
CA GLY A 375 4.40 -40.83 -19.57
C GLY A 375 5.51 -41.85 -19.52
N LEU A 376 5.19 -43.13 -19.80
CA LEU A 376 6.17 -44.20 -19.86
C LEU A 376 6.97 -44.18 -21.20
N GLY A 377 7.54 -43.01 -21.54
CA GLY A 377 8.31 -42.82 -22.76
C GLY A 377 9.42 -41.79 -22.59
N PHE A 378 10.36 -41.79 -23.52
CA PHE A 378 11.45 -40.80 -23.55
C PHE A 378 11.75 -40.34 -24.98
N THR A 379 12.31 -39.13 -25.08
CA THR A 379 12.80 -38.55 -26.33
C THR A 379 14.32 -38.40 -26.24
N ILE A 380 15.04 -38.81 -27.26
CA ILE A 380 16.46 -38.49 -27.44
C ILE A 380 16.53 -37.37 -28.47
N GLY A 381 16.95 -36.19 -28.07
CA GLY A 381 16.93 -35.01 -28.94
C GLY A 381 17.16 -33.71 -28.22
N ASN A 382 16.59 -32.64 -28.74
CA ASN A 382 16.67 -31.32 -28.19
C ASN A 382 15.27 -30.77 -27.88
N ARG A 383 15.13 -30.08 -26.71
CA ARG A 383 13.94 -29.36 -26.32
C ARG A 383 14.33 -27.97 -25.86
N LYS A 384 13.67 -26.96 -26.41
CA LYS A 384 13.72 -25.58 -25.91
C LYS A 384 12.33 -25.20 -25.38
N THR A 385 12.29 -24.70 -24.17
CA THR A 385 11.08 -24.15 -23.56
C THR A 385 11.38 -22.73 -23.12
N THR A 386 10.48 -21.79 -23.40
CA THR A 386 10.58 -20.44 -22.87
C THR A 386 9.25 -20.04 -22.24
N ASP A 387 9.32 -19.42 -21.09
CA ASP A 387 8.22 -18.75 -20.39
C ASP A 387 8.59 -17.28 -20.24
N ASP A 388 7.75 -16.41 -20.69
CA ASP A 388 7.93 -14.96 -20.63
C ASP A 388 6.66 -14.33 -20.06
N THR A 389 6.80 -13.60 -18.95
CA THR A 389 5.68 -13.02 -18.23
C THR A 389 5.94 -11.56 -17.94
N ASP A 390 5.14 -10.68 -18.52
CA ASP A 390 5.11 -9.26 -18.19
C ASP A 390 3.92 -8.95 -17.26
N ARG A 391 4.19 -8.21 -16.19
CA ARG A 391 3.16 -7.75 -15.24
C ARG A 391 3.25 -6.26 -15.00
N THR A 392 2.09 -5.61 -14.96
CA THR A 392 1.96 -4.22 -14.52
C THR A 392 0.75 -4.10 -13.62
N ASN A 393 0.98 -3.73 -12.37
CA ASN A 393 -0.08 -3.52 -11.38
C ASN A 393 -0.01 -2.09 -10.86
N ILE A 394 -1.16 -1.44 -10.77
CA ILE A 394 -1.36 -0.16 -10.09
C ILE A 394 -2.40 -0.39 -9.01
N VAL A 395 -1.97 -0.31 -7.76
CA VAL A 395 -2.83 -0.55 -6.60
C VAL A 395 -2.90 0.72 -5.76
N HIS A 396 -4.11 1.12 -5.41
CA HIS A 396 -4.36 2.32 -4.62
C HIS A 396 -4.30 2.01 -3.12
N THR A 397 -3.55 2.84 -2.38
CA THR A 397 -3.50 2.84 -0.91
C THR A 397 -4.29 4.04 -0.41
N GLY A 398 -5.42 3.80 0.22
CA GLY A 398 -6.31 4.83 0.73
C GLY A 398 -5.76 5.56 1.95
N SER A 399 -6.26 6.77 2.17
CA SER A 399 -6.10 7.47 3.43
C SER A 399 -7.09 6.95 4.47
N ILE A 400 -6.70 6.98 5.74
CA ILE A 400 -7.57 6.63 6.87
C ILE A 400 -7.69 7.83 7.80
N ILE A 401 -8.90 8.34 7.94
CA ILE A 401 -9.20 9.45 8.84
C ILE A 401 -10.23 8.98 9.86
N GLY A 402 -10.02 9.30 11.13
CA GLY A 402 -11.00 8.90 12.09
C GLY A 402 -10.63 9.09 13.56
N SER A 403 -11.51 8.57 14.39
CA SER A 403 -11.32 8.57 15.84
C SER A 403 -11.71 7.20 16.41
N LEU A 404 -10.89 6.66 17.31
CA LEU A 404 -11.14 5.35 17.89
C LEU A 404 -12.37 5.35 18.82
N ASN A 405 -12.48 6.36 19.72
CA ASN A 405 -13.53 6.42 20.74
C ASN A 405 -14.44 7.67 20.59
N GLY A 406 -14.15 8.55 19.64
CA GLY A 406 -14.87 9.81 19.47
C GLY A 406 -15.44 9.99 18.06
N ASP A 407 -15.98 11.16 17.84
CA ASP A 407 -16.61 11.55 16.57
C ASP A 407 -15.58 12.02 15.56
N THR A 408 -15.88 11.83 14.27
CA THR A 408 -15.16 12.45 13.16
C THR A 408 -16.06 13.47 12.47
N VAL A 409 -15.61 14.72 12.41
CA VAL A 409 -16.34 15.85 11.81
C VAL A 409 -15.51 16.45 10.71
N THR A 410 -16.08 16.55 9.51
CA THR A 410 -15.45 17.13 8.34
C THR A 410 -16.33 18.23 7.77
N VAL A 411 -15.80 19.45 7.65
CA VAL A 411 -16.53 20.62 7.13
C VAL A 411 -15.72 21.27 6.03
N ALA A 412 -16.22 21.25 4.80
CA ALA A 412 -15.67 21.94 3.66
C ALA A 412 -16.57 23.11 3.27
N GLY A 413 -16.00 24.29 3.05
CA GLY A 413 -16.73 25.48 2.65
C GLY A 413 -17.31 25.39 1.22
N ASN A 414 -16.73 24.52 0.38
CA ASN A 414 -17.16 24.27 -1.00
C ASN A 414 -17.38 22.78 -1.25
N ARG A 415 -16.33 22.01 -1.51
CA ARG A 415 -16.47 20.59 -1.89
C ARG A 415 -15.76 19.66 -0.92
N TYR A 416 -16.42 18.56 -0.59
CA TYR A 416 -15.81 17.37 0.00
C TYR A 416 -15.65 16.28 -1.06
N ARG A 417 -14.44 15.78 -1.22
CA ARG A 417 -14.14 14.63 -2.09
C ARG A 417 -13.40 13.56 -1.32
N GLN A 418 -13.86 12.32 -1.48
CA GLN A 418 -13.20 11.15 -0.90
C GLN A 418 -13.08 10.06 -1.97
N THR A 419 -11.84 9.62 -2.26
CA THR A 419 -11.57 8.60 -3.28
C THR A 419 -10.80 7.44 -2.66
N GLY A 420 -11.36 6.22 -2.73
CA GLY A 420 -10.71 4.98 -2.31
C GLY A 420 -10.16 4.99 -0.88
N SER A 421 -10.76 5.78 -0.01
CA SER A 421 -10.25 6.09 1.33
C SER A 421 -11.30 5.79 2.41
N THR A 422 -10.88 5.74 3.66
CA THR A 422 -11.77 5.40 4.79
C THR A 422 -11.88 6.55 5.78
N VAL A 423 -13.11 6.92 6.11
CA VAL A 423 -13.44 7.74 7.29
C VAL A 423 -14.15 6.86 8.31
N SER A 424 -13.59 6.71 9.50
CA SER A 424 -14.07 5.72 10.46
C SER A 424 -14.12 6.23 11.90
N SER A 425 -15.26 6.00 12.54
CA SER A 425 -15.47 6.26 13.98
C SER A 425 -16.08 5.03 14.62
N PRO A 426 -15.26 3.99 14.96
CA PRO A 426 -15.75 2.70 15.46
C PRO A 426 -16.66 2.79 16.69
N GLU A 427 -16.48 3.80 17.55
CA GLU A 427 -17.32 4.05 18.73
C GLU A 427 -18.07 5.39 18.67
N GLY A 428 -17.89 6.16 17.60
CA GLY A 428 -18.43 7.52 17.45
C GLY A 428 -19.32 7.70 16.21
N ARG A 429 -19.55 8.96 15.90
CA ARG A 429 -20.36 9.45 14.77
C ARG A 429 -19.45 10.03 13.68
N ASN A 430 -19.92 9.97 12.44
CA ASN A 430 -19.28 10.70 11.33
C ASN A 430 -20.22 11.78 10.82
N THR A 431 -19.68 12.98 10.62
CA THR A 431 -20.43 14.10 10.06
C THR A 431 -19.60 14.75 8.95
N VAL A 432 -20.17 14.83 7.76
CA VAL A 432 -19.58 15.51 6.61
C VAL A 432 -20.52 16.62 6.16
N ILE A 433 -20.03 17.84 6.09
CA ILE A 433 -20.79 19.02 5.66
C ILE A 433 -20.01 19.74 4.56
N ALA A 434 -20.65 19.99 3.41
CA ALA A 434 -20.07 20.75 2.30
C ALA A 434 -21.17 21.34 1.42
N LYS A 435 -20.81 22.16 0.40
CA LYS A 435 -21.76 22.51 -0.65
C LYS A 435 -21.99 21.34 -1.61
N SER A 436 -20.96 20.56 -1.91
CA SER A 436 -21.08 19.32 -2.67
C SER A 436 -20.25 18.21 -2.05
N ILE A 437 -20.72 16.96 -2.16
CA ILE A 437 -20.06 15.77 -1.59
C ILE A 437 -19.91 14.71 -2.67
N ASP A 438 -18.68 14.30 -2.92
CA ASP A 438 -18.33 13.21 -3.84
C ASP A 438 -17.56 12.11 -3.07
N VAL A 439 -18.13 10.90 -3.03
CA VAL A 439 -17.52 9.72 -2.39
C VAL A 439 -17.40 8.62 -3.44
N GLU A 440 -16.21 8.32 -3.88
CA GLU A 440 -15.98 7.43 -5.00
C GLU A 440 -14.90 6.36 -4.73
N SER A 441 -15.00 5.23 -5.39
CA SER A 441 -13.95 4.22 -5.37
C SER A 441 -12.77 4.64 -6.23
N ALA A 442 -11.57 4.22 -5.86
CA ALA A 442 -10.39 4.23 -6.74
C ALA A 442 -10.36 2.94 -7.59
N ASN A 443 -9.64 2.97 -8.72
CA ASN A 443 -9.56 1.84 -9.64
C ASN A 443 -8.17 1.22 -9.64
N ASN A 444 -8.01 0.09 -8.95
CA ASN A 444 -6.85 -0.77 -9.11
C ASN A 444 -6.81 -1.34 -10.51
N ARG A 445 -5.61 -1.45 -11.09
CA ARG A 445 -5.41 -1.97 -12.45
C ARG A 445 -4.35 -3.05 -12.44
N TYR A 446 -4.66 -4.17 -13.07
CA TYR A 446 -3.79 -5.32 -13.19
C TYR A 446 -3.68 -5.73 -14.64
N ALA A 447 -2.45 -5.97 -15.07
CA ALA A 447 -2.15 -6.38 -16.43
C ALA A 447 -1.09 -7.48 -16.42
N THR A 448 -1.36 -8.59 -17.10
CA THR A 448 -0.43 -9.70 -17.24
C THR A 448 -0.42 -10.16 -18.70
N ASP A 449 0.77 -10.23 -19.30
CA ASP A 449 1.02 -10.82 -20.59
C ASP A 449 1.93 -12.03 -20.38
N TYR A 450 1.48 -13.21 -20.82
CA TYR A 450 2.21 -14.47 -20.69
C TYR A 450 2.42 -15.11 -22.05
N VAL A 451 3.64 -15.54 -22.34
CA VAL A 451 4.00 -16.25 -23.56
C VAL A 451 4.78 -17.49 -23.21
N HIS A 452 4.22 -18.64 -23.53
CA HIS A 452 4.90 -19.92 -23.43
C HIS A 452 5.24 -20.45 -24.80
N THR A 453 6.51 -20.83 -25.01
CA THR A 453 6.93 -21.51 -26.26
C THR A 453 7.62 -22.83 -25.92
N ARG A 454 7.38 -23.84 -26.77
CA ARG A 454 8.08 -25.11 -26.69
C ARG A 454 8.41 -25.56 -28.08
N GLU A 455 9.68 -25.91 -28.30
CA GLU A 455 10.20 -26.54 -29.50
C GLU A 455 10.89 -27.81 -29.06
N GLN A 456 10.57 -28.95 -29.72
CA GLN A 456 11.16 -30.25 -29.44
C GLN A 456 11.44 -30.94 -30.75
N LYS A 457 12.66 -31.51 -30.88
CA LYS A 457 13.11 -32.28 -32.03
C LYS A 457 13.89 -33.47 -31.56
N GLY A 458 13.59 -34.67 -32.07
CA GLY A 458 14.32 -35.89 -31.69
C GLY A 458 13.58 -37.18 -31.94
N LEU A 459 14.23 -38.25 -31.54
CA LEU A 459 13.72 -39.62 -31.57
C LEU A 459 12.90 -39.86 -30.29
N THR A 460 11.63 -40.17 -30.41
CA THR A 460 10.73 -40.44 -29.28
C THR A 460 10.34 -41.91 -29.25
N ILE A 461 10.48 -42.49 -28.06
CA ILE A 461 9.97 -43.82 -27.75
C ILE A 461 8.86 -43.64 -26.72
N ALA A 462 7.63 -43.96 -27.07
CA ALA A 462 6.46 -43.74 -26.23
C ALA A 462 5.69 -45.04 -25.96
N LEU A 463 5.28 -45.21 -24.70
CA LEU A 463 4.39 -46.27 -24.23
C LEU A 463 3.11 -45.58 -23.70
N ASN A 464 1.95 -45.97 -24.21
CA ASN A 464 0.68 -45.31 -23.78
C ASN A 464 -0.07 -46.14 -22.74
N VAL A 465 -0.37 -45.57 -21.59
CA VAL A 465 -1.28 -46.05 -20.54
C VAL A 465 -1.98 -44.84 -19.88
N PRO A 466 -3.29 -44.80 -19.62
CA PRO A 466 -3.99 -43.58 -19.17
C PRO A 466 -4.10 -43.48 -17.65
N VAL A 467 -3.93 -42.26 -17.08
CA VAL A 467 -4.28 -41.89 -15.67
C VAL A 467 -4.61 -40.37 -15.51
N VAL A 468 -5.41 -40.09 -14.51
CA VAL A 468 -6.16 -38.86 -14.17
C VAL A 468 -5.44 -37.89 -13.20
N GLN A 469 -5.79 -36.59 -13.23
CA GLN A 469 -5.27 -35.59 -12.28
C GLN A 469 -6.34 -34.57 -11.80
N ALA A 470 -6.25 -34.19 -10.52
CA ALA A 470 -7.13 -33.18 -9.89
C ALA A 470 -6.36 -32.16 -9.00
N ALA A 471 -6.80 -31.03 -9.04
CA ALA A 471 -6.92 -29.71 -8.40
C ALA A 471 -6.21 -29.32 -7.09
N GLN A 472 -5.85 -28.04 -7.01
CA GLN A 472 -5.75 -27.25 -5.75
C GLN A 472 -5.82 -25.73 -6.00
N ASN A 473 -6.65 -25.05 -5.18
CA ASN A 473 -6.58 -23.61 -4.90
C ASN A 473 -7.21 -23.32 -3.53
N PHE A 474 -6.51 -22.63 -2.66
CA PHE A 474 -7.05 -21.70 -1.66
C PHE A 474 -5.93 -20.95 -0.89
N VAL A 475 -6.16 -19.68 -0.54
CA VAL A 475 -5.60 -18.81 0.52
C VAL A 475 -4.93 -17.51 0.04
N GLN A 476 -5.61 -16.36 0.23
CA GLN A 476 -4.99 -15.02 0.38
C GLN A 476 -6.01 -13.97 0.89
N ALA A 477 -6.33 -13.93 2.16
CA ALA A 477 -7.15 -12.83 2.71
C ALA A 477 -6.73 -12.29 4.10
N ALA A 478 -5.71 -12.85 4.73
CA ALA A 478 -5.41 -12.49 6.13
C ALA A 478 -4.11 -11.67 6.34
N GLN A 479 -3.49 -11.13 5.31
CA GLN A 479 -2.10 -10.66 5.40
C GLN A 479 -1.88 -9.18 5.72
N ASN A 480 -2.90 -8.36 5.98
CA ASN A 480 -2.73 -6.91 6.15
C ASN A 480 -2.79 -6.40 7.60
N VAL A 481 -3.09 -7.23 8.57
CA VAL A 481 -3.13 -6.84 9.99
C VAL A 481 -1.73 -6.92 10.58
N GLY A 482 -1.25 -5.82 11.17
CA GLY A 482 0.03 -5.79 11.89
C GLY A 482 1.24 -5.21 11.16
N LYS A 483 1.08 -4.65 9.95
CA LYS A 483 2.21 -4.13 9.14
C LYS A 483 2.68 -2.71 9.49
N SER A 484 1.91 -1.94 10.28
CA SER A 484 2.30 -0.57 10.66
C SER A 484 3.02 -0.52 12.02
N LYS A 485 4.02 0.34 12.14
CA LYS A 485 4.68 0.63 13.43
C LYS A 485 3.80 1.52 14.34
N ASN A 486 2.75 2.13 13.81
CA ASN A 486 1.84 2.99 14.57
C ASN A 486 0.68 2.19 15.17
N LYS A 487 0.53 2.23 16.51
CA LYS A 487 -0.48 1.48 17.26
C LYS A 487 -1.92 1.87 16.88
N ARG A 488 -2.17 3.17 16.62
CA ARG A 488 -3.50 3.69 16.23
C ARG A 488 -3.90 3.22 14.83
N VAL A 489 -2.96 3.21 13.88
CA VAL A 489 -3.20 2.68 12.52
C VAL A 489 -3.55 1.20 12.56
N ASN A 490 -2.84 0.40 13.38
CA ASN A 490 -3.16 -1.02 13.54
C ASN A 490 -4.52 -1.24 14.23
N ALA A 491 -4.85 -0.45 15.26
CA ALA A 491 -6.16 -0.53 15.93
C ALA A 491 -7.32 -0.18 14.97
N MET A 492 -7.16 0.86 14.15
CA MET A 492 -8.15 1.23 13.13
C MET A 492 -8.26 0.17 12.03
N ALA A 493 -7.14 -0.38 11.56
CA ALA A 493 -7.14 -1.47 10.58
C ALA A 493 -7.85 -2.73 11.10
N THR A 494 -7.68 -3.06 12.38
CA THR A 494 -8.37 -4.18 13.03
C THR A 494 -9.88 -3.93 13.13
N ALA A 495 -10.30 -2.72 13.51
CA ALA A 495 -11.72 -2.35 13.57
C ALA A 495 -12.37 -2.38 12.17
N ASN A 496 -11.68 -1.91 11.14
CA ASN A 496 -12.17 -1.94 9.76
C ASN A 496 -12.22 -3.37 9.19
N ALA A 497 -11.26 -4.24 9.53
CA ALA A 497 -11.26 -5.65 9.12
C ALA A 497 -12.42 -6.44 9.75
N ALA A 498 -12.73 -6.18 11.03
CA ALA A 498 -13.89 -6.77 11.71
C ALA A 498 -15.21 -6.38 11.03
N TRP A 499 -15.32 -5.14 10.56
CA TRP A 499 -16.47 -4.65 9.81
C TRP A 499 -16.60 -5.32 8.42
N GLN A 500 -15.52 -5.45 7.68
CA GLN A 500 -15.51 -6.16 6.39
C GLN A 500 -15.88 -7.64 6.56
N GLY A 501 -15.44 -8.29 7.64
CA GLY A 501 -15.84 -9.64 8.00
C GLY A 501 -17.35 -9.77 8.27
N TYR A 502 -17.94 -8.76 8.91
CA TYR A 502 -19.38 -8.69 9.14
C TYR A 502 -20.17 -8.55 7.83
N GLN A 503 -19.73 -7.68 6.92
CA GLN A 503 -20.35 -7.54 5.60
C GLN A 503 -20.26 -8.82 4.76
N ALA A 504 -19.09 -9.47 4.73
CA ALA A 504 -18.91 -10.74 4.04
C ALA A 504 -19.82 -11.85 4.59
N ALA A 505 -20.03 -11.90 5.91
CA ALA A 505 -20.94 -12.85 6.54
C ALA A 505 -22.42 -12.59 6.15
N GLN A 506 -22.82 -11.33 5.99
CA GLN A 506 -24.18 -10.99 5.53
C GLN A 506 -24.39 -11.34 4.04
N GLN A 507 -23.39 -11.15 3.18
CA GLN A 507 -23.46 -11.55 1.78
C GLN A 507 -23.50 -13.09 1.61
N MET A 508 -22.78 -13.84 2.44
CA MET A 508 -22.81 -15.32 2.40
C MET A 508 -24.14 -15.92 2.82
N GLN A 509 -24.96 -15.25 3.61
CA GLN A 509 -26.30 -15.73 3.97
C GLN A 509 -27.31 -15.61 2.82
N GLN A 510 -27.05 -14.79 1.78
CA GLN A 510 -27.91 -14.67 0.60
C GLN A 510 -27.58 -15.66 -0.52
N PHE A 511 -26.43 -16.34 -0.46
CA PHE A 511 -25.98 -17.28 -1.48
C PHE A 511 -25.67 -18.67 -0.90
N ALA A 512 -26.70 -19.43 -0.59
CA ALA A 512 -26.55 -20.87 -0.43
C ALA A 512 -26.69 -21.51 -1.83
N PRO A 513 -25.66 -22.15 -2.41
CA PRO A 513 -25.83 -22.84 -3.67
C PRO A 513 -26.56 -24.14 -3.47
N SER A 514 -27.70 -24.26 -4.16
CA SER A 514 -28.35 -25.56 -4.35
C SER A 514 -27.48 -26.41 -5.26
N SER A 515 -26.97 -27.50 -4.71
CA SER A 515 -26.26 -28.56 -5.42
C SER A 515 -27.15 -29.25 -6.44
N SER A 516 -26.78 -29.26 -7.71
CA SER A 516 -27.16 -30.32 -8.61
C SER A 516 -25.99 -30.69 -9.54
N ALA A 517 -25.48 -31.87 -9.30
CA ALA A 517 -24.49 -32.54 -10.14
C ALA A 517 -25.12 -33.03 -11.41
N GLY A 518 -24.43 -32.82 -12.53
CA GLY A 518 -24.72 -33.44 -13.80
C GLY A 518 -23.44 -34.03 -14.39
N GLN A 519 -23.28 -35.32 -14.26
CA GLN A 519 -22.24 -36.12 -14.91
C GLN A 519 -22.57 -36.29 -16.39
N GLY A 520 -21.58 -36.17 -17.25
CA GLY A 520 -21.59 -36.60 -18.63
C GLY A 520 -20.23 -37.18 -19.00
N GLN A 521 -20.06 -38.47 -18.74
CA GLN A 521 -18.94 -39.29 -19.25
C GLN A 521 -19.29 -39.79 -20.63
N ASN A 522 -18.36 -39.68 -21.58
CA ASN A 522 -18.28 -40.61 -22.71
C ASN A 522 -16.86 -41.14 -22.82
N ASN A 523 -16.72 -42.37 -22.36
CA ASN A 523 -15.59 -43.26 -22.58
C ASN A 523 -15.76 -43.97 -23.92
N ASN A 524 -14.73 -43.92 -24.79
CA ASN A 524 -14.43 -44.97 -25.73
C ASN A 524 -12.98 -45.38 -25.53
N GLN A 525 -12.82 -46.47 -24.83
CA GLN A 525 -11.56 -47.17 -24.60
C GLN A 525 -11.38 -48.24 -25.67
N SER A 526 -10.31 -48.17 -26.45
CA SER A 526 -9.73 -49.31 -27.13
C SER A 526 -8.48 -49.77 -26.36
N SER A 527 -8.55 -50.95 -25.80
CA SER A 527 -7.47 -51.62 -25.07
C SER A 527 -6.41 -52.15 -26.04
N GLY A 528 -5.23 -51.57 -25.99
CA GLY A 528 -4.03 -52.07 -26.67
C GLY A 528 -2.79 -51.32 -26.22
N ILE A 529 -1.73 -52.04 -25.88
CA ILE A 529 -0.41 -51.47 -25.60
C ILE A 529 0.28 -51.21 -26.94
N SER A 530 0.65 -49.94 -27.22
CA SER A 530 1.43 -49.62 -28.42
C SER A 530 2.78 -49.03 -28.05
N VAL A 531 3.82 -49.52 -28.70
CA VAL A 531 5.18 -48.96 -28.64
C VAL A 531 5.46 -48.29 -29.97
N SER A 532 5.77 -47.00 -29.95
CA SER A 532 6.18 -46.29 -31.16
C SER A 532 7.57 -45.68 -31.01
N ILE A 533 8.36 -45.81 -32.08
CA ILE A 533 9.68 -45.20 -32.21
C ILE A 533 9.57 -44.23 -33.38
N THR A 534 9.53 -42.93 -33.09
CA THR A 534 9.32 -41.90 -34.10
C THR A 534 10.36 -40.79 -33.95
N TYR A 535 10.84 -40.31 -35.10
CA TYR A 535 11.62 -39.07 -35.17
C TYR A 535 10.74 -37.94 -35.66
N GLY A 536 10.80 -36.80 -34.99
CA GLY A 536 9.95 -35.69 -35.36
C GLY A 536 10.33 -34.35 -34.74
N GLU A 537 9.60 -33.34 -35.14
CA GLU A 537 9.70 -32.00 -34.61
C GLU A 537 8.31 -31.53 -34.16
N GLN A 538 8.24 -30.85 -32.99
CA GLN A 538 7.01 -30.32 -32.44
C GLN A 538 7.27 -28.88 -31.93
N LYS A 539 6.42 -27.94 -32.33
CA LYS A 539 6.45 -26.56 -31.90
C LYS A 539 5.09 -26.18 -31.33
N SER A 540 5.11 -25.45 -30.23
CA SER A 540 3.91 -24.85 -29.68
C SER A 540 4.21 -23.45 -29.14
N ARG A 541 3.25 -22.56 -29.28
CA ARG A 541 3.25 -21.22 -28.71
C ARG A 541 1.88 -20.93 -28.13
N ASN A 542 1.86 -20.54 -26.87
CA ASN A 542 0.68 -20.14 -26.14
C ASN A 542 0.88 -18.70 -25.64
N GLU A 543 -0.04 -17.83 -25.95
CA GLU A 543 -0.05 -16.43 -25.50
C GLU A 543 -1.33 -16.20 -24.71
N GLN A 544 -1.22 -15.58 -23.55
CA GLN A 544 -2.34 -15.17 -22.73
C GLN A 544 -2.14 -13.73 -22.31
N LYS A 545 -3.17 -12.92 -22.47
CA LYS A 545 -3.21 -11.53 -22.02
C LYS A 545 -4.40 -11.35 -21.10
N SER A 546 -4.16 -10.87 -19.90
CA SER A 546 -5.19 -10.58 -18.91
C SER A 546 -5.09 -9.13 -18.48
N ARG A 547 -6.22 -8.46 -18.44
CA ARG A 547 -6.36 -7.09 -17.94
C ARG A 547 -7.60 -7.05 -17.08
N TYR A 548 -7.50 -6.51 -15.87
CA TYR A 548 -8.70 -6.28 -15.07
C TYR A 548 -8.55 -5.05 -14.17
N THR A 549 -9.69 -4.47 -13.85
CA THR A 549 -9.83 -3.37 -12.90
C THR A 549 -10.63 -3.83 -11.68
N GLU A 550 -10.28 -3.32 -10.53
CA GLU A 550 -10.93 -3.59 -9.26
C GLU A 550 -11.22 -2.28 -8.54
N ALA A 551 -12.45 -2.08 -8.13
CA ALA A 551 -12.85 -0.89 -7.41
C ALA A 551 -12.42 -0.97 -5.93
N ALA A 552 -11.47 -0.13 -5.52
CA ALA A 552 -11.13 0.11 -4.13
C ALA A 552 -12.13 1.13 -3.55
N ALA A 553 -13.12 0.64 -2.82
CA ALA A 553 -14.23 1.44 -2.32
C ALA A 553 -13.79 2.50 -1.31
N SER A 554 -14.42 3.67 -1.33
CA SER A 554 -14.42 4.57 -0.19
C SER A 554 -15.41 4.09 0.87
N GLN A 555 -15.10 4.36 2.12
CA GLN A 555 -15.94 3.98 3.25
C GLN A 555 -16.08 5.12 4.24
N ILE A 556 -17.32 5.40 4.67
CA ILE A 556 -17.61 6.28 5.81
C ILE A 556 -18.41 5.45 6.81
N ILE A 557 -17.76 5.03 7.90
CA ILE A 557 -18.31 4.01 8.80
C ILE A 557 -18.27 4.49 10.25
N GLY A 558 -19.40 4.43 10.95
CA GLY A 558 -19.50 4.76 12.38
C GLY A 558 -20.45 3.84 13.14
N LYS A 559 -20.15 3.59 14.42
CA LYS A 559 -21.09 2.92 15.35
C LYS A 559 -22.27 3.85 15.66
N GLY A 560 -22.00 5.14 15.77
CA GLY A 560 -23.02 6.16 15.93
C GLY A 560 -23.73 6.49 14.60
N GLN A 561 -24.33 7.65 14.55
CA GLN A 561 -24.97 8.17 13.34
C GLN A 561 -23.91 8.65 12.33
N THR A 562 -24.10 8.34 11.06
CA THR A 562 -23.33 8.89 9.94
C THR A 562 -24.21 9.87 9.17
N THR A 563 -23.75 11.12 9.06
CA THR A 563 -24.53 12.21 8.44
C THR A 563 -23.71 12.92 7.37
N LEU A 564 -24.26 13.00 6.16
CA LEU A 564 -23.70 13.77 5.04
C LEU A 564 -24.69 14.88 4.67
N VAL A 565 -24.21 16.12 4.62
CA VAL A 565 -25.06 17.30 4.31
C VAL A 565 -24.41 18.13 3.22
N ALA A 566 -25.05 18.21 2.05
CA ALA A 566 -24.65 19.02 0.92
C ALA A 566 -25.65 20.18 0.76
N THR A 567 -25.30 21.37 1.24
CA THR A 567 -26.21 22.52 1.29
C THR A 567 -25.50 23.86 1.02
N GLY A 568 -26.26 24.87 0.61
CA GLY A 568 -25.78 26.22 0.41
C GLY A 568 -25.11 26.51 -0.93
N GLY A 569 -25.13 25.55 -1.86
CA GLY A 569 -24.63 25.70 -3.23
C GLY A 569 -25.76 25.69 -4.28
N GLY A 570 -27.04 25.64 -3.86
CA GLY A 570 -28.19 25.55 -4.77
C GLY A 570 -28.12 24.29 -5.65
N GLU A 571 -28.11 24.44 -6.98
CA GLU A 571 -28.01 23.31 -7.95
C GLU A 571 -26.70 22.54 -7.87
N GLN A 572 -25.66 23.09 -7.24
CA GLN A 572 -24.39 22.40 -7.03
C GLN A 572 -24.38 21.57 -5.74
N SER A 573 -25.39 21.71 -4.87
CA SER A 573 -25.48 20.95 -3.62
C SER A 573 -25.95 19.51 -3.86
N ASN A 574 -25.03 18.71 -4.37
CA ASN A 574 -25.25 17.30 -4.71
C ASN A 574 -24.47 16.38 -3.79
N ILE A 575 -25.00 15.18 -3.55
CA ILE A 575 -24.28 14.05 -2.97
C ILE A 575 -24.15 12.99 -4.04
N ASN A 576 -22.92 12.69 -4.46
CA ASN A 576 -22.60 11.63 -5.40
C ASN A 576 -21.80 10.54 -4.69
N ILE A 577 -22.29 9.31 -4.68
CA ILE A 577 -21.61 8.17 -4.09
C ILE A 577 -21.50 7.07 -5.15
N THR A 578 -20.26 6.67 -5.46
CA THR A 578 -19.99 5.68 -6.52
C THR A 578 -19.16 4.53 -5.99
N GLY A 579 -19.70 3.30 -6.03
CA GLY A 579 -18.99 2.08 -5.64
C GLY A 579 -18.44 2.12 -4.21
N SER A 580 -19.17 2.74 -3.27
CA SER A 580 -18.67 3.09 -1.95
C SER A 580 -19.74 2.88 -0.88
N ASP A 581 -19.33 2.81 0.39
CA ASP A 581 -20.23 2.53 1.51
C ASP A 581 -20.31 3.71 2.48
N VAL A 582 -21.54 4.08 2.89
CA VAL A 582 -21.79 5.09 3.90
C VAL A 582 -22.72 4.50 4.97
N ILE A 583 -22.17 4.20 6.13
CA ILE A 583 -22.82 3.37 7.13
C ILE A 583 -22.71 3.98 8.52
N GLY A 584 -23.85 4.29 9.11
CA GLY A 584 -23.99 4.58 10.53
C GLY A 584 -24.78 3.45 11.20
N HIS A 585 -24.19 2.76 12.17
CA HIS A 585 -24.88 1.66 12.84
C HIS A 585 -26.12 2.16 13.60
N ALA A 586 -26.05 3.32 14.25
CA ALA A 586 -27.19 3.96 14.91
C ALA A 586 -28.13 4.72 13.95
N GLY A 587 -27.71 4.92 12.70
CA GLY A 587 -28.49 5.56 11.65
C GLY A 587 -27.63 6.24 10.60
N THR A 588 -28.16 6.39 9.38
CA THR A 588 -27.48 7.07 8.28
C THR A 588 -28.38 8.15 7.71
N THR A 589 -27.85 9.36 7.50
CA THR A 589 -28.62 10.49 6.99
C THR A 589 -27.87 11.17 5.85
N LEU A 590 -28.52 11.29 4.69
CA LEU A 590 -28.04 12.05 3.54
C LEU A 590 -29.03 13.19 3.26
N ILE A 591 -28.52 14.42 3.20
CA ILE A 591 -29.30 15.62 2.92
C ILE A 591 -28.62 16.41 1.82
N ALA A 592 -29.33 16.69 0.73
CA ALA A 592 -28.85 17.53 -0.37
C ALA A 592 -29.91 18.56 -0.77
N ASP A 593 -29.50 19.82 -0.99
CA ASP A 593 -30.42 20.84 -1.53
C ASP A 593 -30.86 20.49 -2.95
N ASN A 594 -30.03 19.76 -3.72
CA ASN A 594 -30.33 19.32 -5.07
C ASN A 594 -30.37 17.79 -5.17
N HIS A 595 -29.48 17.14 -5.89
CA HIS A 595 -29.56 15.70 -6.21
C HIS A 595 -28.79 14.82 -5.25
N ILE A 596 -29.29 13.59 -5.06
CA ILE A 596 -28.53 12.46 -4.45
C ILE A 596 -28.40 11.36 -5.49
N LYS A 597 -27.15 11.05 -5.87
CA LYS A 597 -26.83 10.07 -6.89
C LYS A 597 -25.97 8.95 -6.31
N LEU A 598 -26.54 7.76 -6.22
CA LEU A 598 -25.92 6.57 -5.69
C LEU A 598 -25.73 5.58 -6.84
N GLN A 599 -24.46 5.26 -7.15
CA GLN A 599 -24.13 4.45 -8.32
C GLN A 599 -23.11 3.35 -7.97
N SER A 600 -23.16 2.24 -8.70
CA SER A 600 -22.09 1.25 -8.68
C SER A 600 -20.86 1.75 -9.44
N ALA A 601 -19.68 1.27 -9.04
CA ALA A 601 -18.47 1.38 -9.84
C ALA A 601 -18.30 0.17 -10.76
N LYS A 602 -17.88 0.41 -12.00
CA LYS A 602 -17.59 -0.66 -12.97
C LYS A 602 -16.23 -1.28 -12.72
N GLN A 603 -16.16 -2.58 -12.87
CA GLN A 603 -14.95 -3.38 -12.84
C GLN A 603 -14.87 -4.19 -14.14
N ASP A 604 -13.95 -3.82 -15.02
CA ASP A 604 -13.82 -4.44 -16.31
C ASP A 604 -12.70 -5.49 -16.29
N SER A 605 -12.93 -6.62 -16.93
CA SER A 605 -11.95 -7.66 -17.16
C SER A 605 -11.91 -8.05 -18.62
N SER A 606 -10.72 -8.23 -19.17
CA SER A 606 -10.53 -8.77 -20.50
C SER A 606 -9.44 -9.82 -20.51
N GLU A 607 -9.72 -10.95 -21.13
CA GLU A 607 -8.79 -12.04 -21.33
C GLU A 607 -8.69 -12.39 -22.80
N GLN A 608 -7.47 -12.52 -23.31
CA GLN A 608 -7.20 -12.95 -24.66
C GLN A 608 -6.20 -14.10 -24.64
N SER A 609 -6.53 -15.17 -25.32
CA SER A 609 -5.64 -16.32 -25.49
C SER A 609 -5.42 -16.64 -26.96
N LYS A 610 -4.20 -17.01 -27.30
CA LYS A 610 -3.85 -17.54 -28.63
C LYS A 610 -2.95 -18.74 -28.44
N ASN A 611 -3.28 -19.83 -29.10
CA ASN A 611 -2.41 -20.99 -29.18
C ASN A 611 -2.12 -21.35 -30.63
N LYS A 612 -0.92 -21.83 -30.87
CA LYS A 612 -0.51 -22.38 -32.15
C LYS A 612 0.42 -23.56 -31.90
N SER A 613 0.14 -24.67 -32.53
CA SER A 613 1.01 -25.85 -32.49
C SER A 613 1.18 -26.41 -33.88
N SER A 614 2.34 -26.98 -34.15
CA SER A 614 2.64 -27.72 -35.37
C SER A 614 3.67 -28.81 -35.05
N GLY A 615 3.55 -29.92 -35.69
CA GLY A 615 4.54 -31.01 -35.55
C GLY A 615 4.42 -32.00 -36.69
N TRP A 616 5.49 -32.73 -36.87
CA TRP A 616 5.54 -33.88 -37.74
C TRP A 616 6.37 -34.98 -37.07
N ASN A 617 6.05 -36.21 -37.40
CA ASN A 617 6.82 -37.41 -36.96
C ASN A 617 6.83 -38.46 -38.07
N ALA A 618 7.90 -39.20 -38.10
CA ALA A 618 8.02 -40.40 -38.96
C ALA A 618 8.79 -41.48 -38.20
N GLY A 619 8.38 -42.71 -38.30
CA GLY A 619 9.02 -43.79 -37.58
C GLY A 619 8.38 -45.18 -37.76
N VAL A 620 8.60 -46.02 -36.78
CA VAL A 620 8.09 -47.39 -36.75
C VAL A 620 7.13 -47.52 -35.56
N ALA A 621 5.97 -48.11 -35.76
CA ALA A 621 5.01 -48.44 -34.72
C ALA A 621 4.86 -49.96 -34.59
N ILE A 622 4.93 -50.46 -33.37
CA ILE A 622 4.67 -51.88 -33.02
C ILE A 622 3.38 -51.87 -32.18
N GLN A 623 2.35 -52.53 -32.70
CA GLN A 623 1.12 -52.74 -31.93
C GLN A 623 1.11 -54.18 -31.40
N ILE A 624 0.82 -54.33 -30.12
CA ILE A 624 0.66 -55.59 -29.42
C ILE A 624 -0.79 -55.68 -28.97
N GLY A 625 -1.58 -56.47 -29.69
CA GLY A 625 -2.98 -56.82 -29.43
C GLY A 625 -3.17 -58.28 -29.82
N ASP A 626 -4.22 -58.67 -30.54
CA ASP A 626 -4.46 -60.03 -31.04
C ASP A 626 -3.45 -60.53 -32.11
N GLY A 627 -2.26 -59.95 -32.11
CA GLY A 627 -1.10 -60.20 -32.95
C GLY A 627 -0.08 -59.07 -32.89
N ILE A 628 1.21 -59.36 -33.25
CA ILE A 628 2.26 -58.37 -33.37
C ILE A 628 2.27 -57.85 -34.81
N SER A 629 1.99 -56.55 -35.01
CA SER A 629 2.12 -55.90 -36.32
C SER A 629 3.20 -54.80 -36.28
N LEU A 630 4.04 -54.76 -37.30
CA LEU A 630 5.08 -53.77 -37.53
C LEU A 630 4.69 -52.91 -38.74
N GLY A 631 4.70 -51.57 -38.56
CA GLY A 631 4.42 -50.66 -39.66
C GLY A 631 5.30 -49.40 -39.61
N ILE A 632 5.57 -48.81 -40.77
CA ILE A 632 6.21 -47.51 -40.90
C ILE A 632 5.09 -46.48 -40.75
N THR A 633 5.28 -45.53 -39.86
CA THR A 633 4.32 -44.49 -39.59
C THR A 633 4.91 -43.10 -39.91
N ALA A 634 4.10 -42.24 -40.53
CA ALA A 634 4.40 -40.83 -40.71
C ALA A 634 3.14 -40.04 -40.36
N GLY A 635 3.31 -38.98 -39.61
CA GLY A 635 2.19 -38.15 -39.16
C GLY A 635 2.54 -36.67 -39.03
N GLY A 636 1.52 -35.86 -39.06
CA GLY A 636 1.63 -34.43 -38.82
C GLY A 636 0.43 -33.89 -38.04
N ASN A 637 0.65 -32.88 -37.23
CA ASN A 637 -0.38 -32.21 -36.51
C ASN A 637 -0.26 -30.68 -36.63
N LEU A 638 -1.38 -30.03 -36.72
CA LEU A 638 -1.53 -28.57 -36.72
C LEU A 638 -2.64 -28.20 -35.76
N GLY A 639 -2.37 -27.21 -34.90
CA GLY A 639 -3.35 -26.65 -33.97
C GLY A 639 -3.32 -25.16 -34.02
N LYS A 640 -4.49 -24.50 -33.97
CA LYS A 640 -4.63 -23.08 -33.87
C LYS A 640 -5.87 -22.74 -33.04
N GLY A 641 -5.69 -21.96 -32.01
CA GLY A 641 -6.78 -21.48 -31.19
C GLY A 641 -6.70 -19.98 -30.91
N LYS A 642 -7.86 -19.40 -30.72
CA LYS A 642 -8.03 -18.04 -30.20
C LYS A 642 -9.19 -18.06 -29.22
N GLY A 643 -9.02 -17.40 -28.08
CA GLY A 643 -10.07 -17.11 -27.11
C GLY A 643 -10.05 -15.64 -26.77
N GLN A 644 -11.22 -15.08 -26.55
CA GLN A 644 -11.41 -13.73 -26.06
C GLN A 644 -12.59 -13.74 -25.10
N GLY A 645 -12.36 -13.27 -23.89
CA GLY A 645 -13.36 -13.05 -22.86
C GLY A 645 -13.35 -11.59 -22.43
N GLU A 646 -14.51 -11.02 -22.25
CA GLU A 646 -14.69 -9.70 -21.66
C GLU A 646 -15.79 -9.80 -20.61
N SER A 647 -15.56 -9.22 -19.43
CA SER A 647 -16.58 -9.12 -18.41
C SER A 647 -16.59 -7.74 -17.79
N THR A 648 -17.79 -7.28 -17.47
CA THR A 648 -18.01 -6.08 -16.66
C THR A 648 -18.83 -6.49 -15.44
N THR A 649 -18.28 -6.32 -14.27
CA THR A 649 -18.95 -6.48 -12.98
C THR A 649 -19.11 -5.13 -12.30
N HIS A 650 -19.97 -5.08 -11.29
CA HIS A 650 -20.27 -3.84 -10.60
C HIS A 650 -19.99 -3.96 -9.11
N ARG A 651 -19.20 -3.01 -8.56
CA ARG A 651 -19.11 -2.79 -7.12
C ARG A 651 -20.26 -1.88 -6.71
N HIS A 652 -21.26 -2.43 -6.04
CA HIS A 652 -22.45 -1.69 -5.63
C HIS A 652 -22.16 -0.67 -4.52
N THR A 653 -23.02 0.32 -4.41
CA THR A 653 -23.01 1.33 -3.35
C THR A 653 -24.01 0.94 -2.27
N HIS A 654 -23.58 0.96 -0.99
CA HIS A 654 -24.42 0.62 0.14
C HIS A 654 -24.54 1.80 1.10
N ILE A 655 -25.77 2.19 1.40
CA ILE A 655 -26.08 3.29 2.30
C ILE A 655 -26.94 2.76 3.44
N GLY A 656 -26.42 2.95 4.67
CA GLY A 656 -27.12 2.58 5.89
C GLY A 656 -26.82 1.17 6.40
N SER A 657 -27.52 0.75 7.43
CA SER A 657 -27.38 -0.56 8.07
C SER A 657 -28.72 -1.06 8.60
N THR A 658 -28.85 -2.35 8.77
CA THR A 658 -30.05 -3.00 9.32
C THR A 658 -30.34 -2.64 10.79
N ALA A 659 -29.36 -2.09 11.50
CA ALA A 659 -29.50 -1.75 12.92
C ALA A 659 -30.08 -0.35 13.17
N GLY A 660 -29.89 0.58 12.20
CA GLY A 660 -30.28 1.98 12.33
C GLY A 660 -31.28 2.43 11.26
N LYS A 661 -31.88 3.60 11.48
CA LYS A 661 -32.76 4.24 10.51
C LYS A 661 -31.93 4.94 9.42
N THR A 662 -32.29 4.74 8.14
CA THR A 662 -31.70 5.45 7.01
C THR A 662 -32.64 6.53 6.52
N THR A 663 -32.15 7.77 6.45
CA THR A 663 -32.92 8.96 6.03
C THR A 663 -32.26 9.62 4.84
N ILE A 664 -33.02 9.82 3.77
CA ILE A 664 -32.60 10.57 2.58
C ILE A 664 -33.52 11.74 2.36
N ARG A 665 -32.95 12.93 2.15
CA ARG A 665 -33.69 14.14 1.75
C ARG A 665 -32.97 14.81 0.59
N SER A 666 -33.63 14.94 -0.54
CA SER A 666 -33.12 15.70 -1.68
C SER A 666 -34.15 16.72 -2.16
N GLY A 667 -33.69 17.96 -2.40
CA GLY A 667 -34.51 18.99 -3.03
C GLY A 667 -34.81 18.67 -4.50
N GLY A 668 -33.88 17.99 -5.16
CA GLY A 668 -33.97 17.44 -6.53
C GLY A 668 -34.25 15.95 -6.53
N ASP A 669 -33.61 15.25 -7.45
CA ASP A 669 -33.84 13.83 -7.71
C ASP A 669 -32.94 12.93 -6.84
N THR A 670 -33.45 11.76 -6.51
CA THR A 670 -32.66 10.68 -5.92
C THR A 670 -32.56 9.51 -6.91
N THR A 671 -31.33 9.13 -7.26
CA THR A 671 -31.05 8.03 -8.20
C THR A 671 -30.28 6.93 -7.50
N LEU A 672 -30.79 5.71 -7.57
CA LEU A 672 -30.13 4.48 -7.14
C LEU A 672 -29.88 3.64 -8.41
N LYS A 673 -28.61 3.60 -8.87
CA LYS A 673 -28.21 2.78 -10.02
C LYS A 673 -27.06 1.84 -9.64
N GLY A 674 -27.37 0.58 -9.34
CA GLY A 674 -26.43 -0.33 -8.71
C GLY A 674 -26.17 0.09 -7.26
N ALA A 675 -27.23 0.38 -6.49
CA ALA A 675 -27.11 0.89 -5.14
C ALA A 675 -28.26 0.42 -4.24
N GLN A 676 -27.97 0.27 -2.96
CA GLN A 676 -28.94 -0.14 -1.94
C GLN A 676 -29.02 0.90 -0.81
N LEU A 677 -30.25 1.23 -0.43
CA LEU A 677 -30.57 1.90 0.82
C LEU A 677 -31.05 0.84 1.81
N ILE A 678 -30.32 0.70 2.92
CA ILE A 678 -30.58 -0.33 3.92
C ILE A 678 -30.87 0.35 5.25
N GLY A 679 -31.90 -0.08 5.98
CA GLY A 679 -32.21 0.47 7.28
C GLY A 679 -33.12 -0.43 8.11
N LYS A 680 -33.08 -0.33 9.45
CA LYS A 680 -34.16 -0.85 10.29
C LYS A 680 -35.49 -0.23 9.88
N GLY A 681 -35.47 1.06 9.57
CA GLY A 681 -36.47 1.81 8.83
C GLY A 681 -35.81 2.71 7.78
N VAL A 682 -36.47 2.96 6.67
CA VAL A 682 -35.99 3.86 5.62
C VAL A 682 -36.98 4.99 5.38
N GLN A 683 -36.50 6.23 5.42
CA GLN A 683 -37.26 7.43 5.10
C GLN A 683 -36.62 8.15 3.92
N ALA A 684 -37.39 8.42 2.86
CA ALA A 684 -36.94 9.19 1.74
C ALA A 684 -37.92 10.33 1.40
N ASP A 685 -37.40 11.52 1.16
CA ASP A 685 -38.14 12.69 0.63
C ASP A 685 -37.36 13.25 -0.55
N THR A 686 -37.94 13.18 -1.75
CA THR A 686 -37.25 13.55 -2.99
C THR A 686 -38.25 14.09 -4.01
N ARG A 687 -37.76 14.84 -5.01
CA ARG A 687 -38.60 15.26 -6.13
C ARG A 687 -38.94 14.10 -7.04
N ASN A 688 -37.92 13.43 -7.59
CA ASN A 688 -38.08 12.20 -8.36
C ASN A 688 -37.25 11.09 -7.69
N LEU A 689 -37.73 9.86 -7.76
CA LEU A 689 -37.01 8.68 -7.33
C LEU A 689 -36.81 7.74 -8.53
N HIS A 690 -35.54 7.47 -8.82
CA HIS A 690 -35.15 6.55 -9.88
C HIS A 690 -34.34 5.40 -9.32
N ILE A 691 -34.84 4.18 -9.47
CA ILE A 691 -34.15 2.95 -9.03
C ILE A 691 -33.93 2.09 -10.27
N GLU A 692 -32.67 1.73 -10.52
CA GLU A 692 -32.27 0.92 -11.67
C GLU A 692 -31.24 -0.12 -11.21
N SER A 693 -31.55 -1.39 -11.39
CA SER A 693 -30.56 -2.46 -11.22
C SER A 693 -29.57 -2.44 -12.37
N VAL A 694 -28.34 -2.86 -12.12
CA VAL A 694 -27.30 -2.98 -13.15
C VAL A 694 -27.02 -4.45 -13.40
N GLN A 695 -26.68 -4.78 -14.64
CA GLN A 695 -26.35 -6.14 -15.04
C GLN A 695 -24.83 -6.30 -15.10
N ASP A 696 -24.33 -7.33 -14.47
CA ASP A 696 -23.01 -7.86 -14.77
C ASP A 696 -23.09 -8.61 -16.09
N THR A 697 -22.12 -8.37 -16.95
CA THR A 697 -22.07 -8.94 -18.29
C THR A 697 -20.78 -9.71 -18.49
N GLU A 698 -20.89 -10.84 -19.17
CA GLU A 698 -19.74 -11.64 -19.58
C GLU A 698 -19.94 -12.12 -21.01
N THR A 699 -18.94 -11.91 -21.84
CA THR A 699 -18.89 -12.41 -23.19
C THR A 699 -17.65 -13.27 -23.37
N TYR A 700 -17.80 -14.45 -23.92
CA TYR A 700 -16.70 -15.34 -24.23
C TYR A 700 -16.82 -15.88 -25.65
N GLN A 701 -15.74 -15.78 -26.40
CA GLN A 701 -15.65 -16.34 -27.74
C GLN A 701 -14.35 -17.13 -27.86
N SER A 702 -14.46 -18.38 -28.27
CA SER A 702 -13.27 -19.16 -28.60
C SER A 702 -13.45 -19.92 -29.91
N LYS A 703 -12.34 -20.09 -30.62
CA LYS A 703 -12.25 -20.92 -31.80
C LYS A 703 -10.98 -21.75 -31.71
N GLN A 704 -11.14 -23.05 -31.72
CA GLN A 704 -10.05 -24.01 -31.72
C GLN A 704 -10.15 -24.87 -33.00
N GLN A 705 -9.04 -25.08 -33.67
CA GLN A 705 -8.93 -25.93 -34.85
C GLN A 705 -7.72 -26.83 -34.65
N ASN A 706 -7.91 -28.13 -34.75
CA ASN A 706 -6.86 -29.11 -34.68
C ASN A 706 -7.00 -30.05 -35.87
N GLY A 707 -5.90 -30.31 -36.54
CA GLY A 707 -5.81 -31.29 -37.61
C GLY A 707 -4.66 -32.21 -37.31
N ASN A 708 -4.86 -33.50 -37.42
CA ASN A 708 -3.80 -34.50 -37.41
C ASN A 708 -4.01 -35.48 -38.58
N ALA A 709 -2.93 -35.98 -39.10
CA ALA A 709 -2.93 -37.01 -40.11
C ALA A 709 -1.79 -38.01 -39.79
N GLN A 710 -2.08 -39.27 -39.87
CA GLN A 710 -1.11 -40.32 -39.69
C GLN A 710 -1.32 -41.40 -40.72
N VAL A 711 -0.23 -41.85 -41.32
CA VAL A 711 -0.22 -42.96 -42.30
C VAL A 711 0.70 -44.03 -41.75
N THR A 712 0.25 -45.25 -41.71
CA THR A 712 1.07 -46.43 -41.36
C THR A 712 1.00 -47.48 -42.47
N VAL A 713 2.15 -47.92 -42.92
CA VAL A 713 2.32 -48.91 -43.97
C VAL A 713 3.09 -50.11 -43.40
N GLY A 714 2.47 -51.26 -43.39
CA GLY A 714 3.07 -52.52 -42.90
C GLY A 714 2.50 -53.72 -43.64
N TYR A 715 2.16 -54.82 -42.96
CA TYR A 715 1.41 -55.97 -43.56
C TYR A 715 -0.02 -55.55 -44.01
N GLY A 716 -0.38 -54.29 -43.76
CA GLY A 716 -1.57 -53.58 -44.22
C GLY A 716 -1.28 -52.11 -44.34
N PHE A 717 -2.13 -51.38 -45.04
CA PHE A 717 -2.13 -49.92 -45.13
C PHE A 717 -3.19 -49.39 -44.21
N SER A 718 -2.82 -48.45 -43.31
CA SER A 718 -3.77 -47.69 -42.55
C SER A 718 -3.45 -46.17 -42.69
N ALA A 719 -4.45 -45.41 -42.98
CA ALA A 719 -4.38 -43.96 -42.96
C ALA A 719 -5.49 -43.44 -42.02
N SER A 720 -5.12 -42.62 -41.07
CA SER A 720 -6.04 -41.97 -40.19
C SER A 720 -5.80 -40.47 -40.25
N GLY A 721 -6.86 -39.71 -40.27
CA GLY A 721 -6.81 -38.28 -40.17
C GLY A 721 -7.99 -37.80 -39.31
N SER A 722 -7.74 -36.85 -38.47
CA SER A 722 -8.83 -36.19 -37.77
C SER A 722 -8.70 -34.65 -37.92
N TYR A 723 -9.80 -34.05 -38.15
CA TYR A 723 -9.94 -32.62 -38.08
C TYR A 723 -11.03 -32.32 -37.05
N SER A 724 -10.68 -31.48 -36.08
CA SER A 724 -11.65 -31.00 -35.12
C SER A 724 -11.70 -29.47 -35.14
N GLN A 725 -12.87 -28.92 -35.14
CA GLN A 725 -13.11 -27.51 -34.98
C GLN A 725 -14.12 -27.33 -33.85
N SER A 726 -13.75 -26.54 -32.87
CA SER A 726 -14.64 -26.11 -31.81
C SER A 726 -14.77 -24.59 -31.88
N LYS A 727 -15.99 -24.11 -31.79
CA LYS A 727 -16.32 -22.70 -31.65
C LYS A 727 -17.28 -22.58 -30.49
N VAL A 728 -16.88 -21.82 -29.49
CA VAL A 728 -17.74 -21.51 -28.34
C VAL A 728 -18.04 -20.03 -28.41
N LYS A 729 -19.29 -19.67 -28.23
CA LYS A 729 -19.77 -18.31 -28.02
C LYS A 729 -20.70 -18.37 -26.81
N ALA A 730 -20.43 -17.60 -25.79
CA ALA A 730 -21.26 -17.46 -24.63
C ALA A 730 -21.41 -15.97 -24.34
N ASP A 731 -22.65 -15.56 -24.18
CA ASP A 731 -23.02 -14.20 -23.75
C ASP A 731 -23.91 -14.36 -22.51
N HIS A 732 -23.53 -13.72 -21.42
CA HIS A 732 -24.28 -13.77 -20.17
C HIS A 732 -24.49 -12.36 -19.64
N ALA A 733 -25.70 -12.11 -19.15
CA ALA A 733 -26.02 -10.88 -18.44
C ALA A 733 -26.94 -11.23 -17.27
N SER A 734 -26.57 -10.78 -16.07
CA SER A 734 -27.37 -11.04 -14.88
C SER A 734 -27.26 -9.89 -13.89
N VAL A 735 -28.32 -9.67 -13.13
CA VAL A 735 -28.29 -8.81 -11.96
C VAL A 735 -27.82 -9.65 -10.79
N THR A 736 -26.57 -9.43 -10.36
CA THR A 736 -25.99 -10.13 -9.20
C THR A 736 -26.46 -9.55 -7.88
N GLU A 737 -26.71 -8.25 -7.86
CA GLU A 737 -27.21 -7.52 -6.69
C GLU A 737 -28.27 -6.52 -7.15
N GLN A 738 -29.47 -6.60 -6.58
CA GLN A 738 -30.56 -5.72 -6.93
C GLN A 738 -30.42 -4.35 -6.28
N SER A 739 -30.60 -3.30 -7.07
CA SER A 739 -30.78 -1.94 -6.54
C SER A 739 -32.13 -1.83 -5.85
N GLY A 740 -32.16 -1.11 -4.74
CA GLY A 740 -33.42 -0.96 -4.04
C GLY A 740 -33.36 -0.31 -2.67
N ILE A 741 -34.53 -0.29 -2.05
CA ILE A 741 -34.73 0.19 -0.69
C ILE A 741 -35.12 -1.01 0.18
N TYR A 742 -34.28 -1.32 1.16
CA TYR A 742 -34.41 -2.47 2.03
C TYR A 742 -34.68 -1.98 3.47
N ALA A 743 -35.94 -2.00 3.87
CA ALA A 743 -36.37 -1.63 5.20
C ALA A 743 -36.66 -2.88 6.05
N GLY A 744 -36.24 -2.84 7.32
CA GLY A 744 -36.55 -3.87 8.29
C GLY A 744 -37.86 -3.63 9.02
N GLU A 745 -37.88 -3.90 10.34
CA GLU A 745 -39.09 -3.90 11.17
C GLU A 745 -39.82 -2.54 11.23
N ASP A 746 -39.11 -1.43 11.12
CA ASP A 746 -39.69 -0.10 11.17
C ASP A 746 -40.28 0.37 9.80
N GLY A 747 -40.20 -0.50 8.76
CA GLY A 747 -40.76 -0.26 7.44
C GLY A 747 -40.15 0.92 6.70
N TYR A 748 -40.83 1.43 5.69
CA TYR A 748 -40.35 2.59 4.94
C TYR A 748 -41.43 3.66 4.78
N GLN A 749 -40.96 4.91 4.71
CA GLN A 749 -41.76 6.10 4.38
C GLN A 749 -41.10 6.82 3.22
N ILE A 750 -41.67 6.70 2.05
CA ILE A 750 -41.14 7.31 0.82
C ILE A 750 -42.12 8.36 0.33
N LYS A 751 -41.66 9.62 0.28
CA LYS A 751 -42.39 10.75 -0.27
C LYS A 751 -41.69 11.19 -1.56
N VAL A 752 -42.36 10.98 -2.67
CA VAL A 752 -41.91 11.41 -4.00
C VAL A 752 -42.90 12.46 -4.51
N ARG A 753 -42.38 13.60 -4.99
CA ARG A 753 -43.24 14.75 -5.39
C ARG A 753 -43.76 14.61 -6.80
N ASP A 754 -42.91 14.15 -7.76
CA ASP A 754 -43.28 14.15 -9.18
C ASP A 754 -43.28 12.73 -9.79
N LEU A 755 -42.14 12.02 -9.84
CA LEU A 755 -42.00 10.75 -10.55
C LEU A 755 -41.26 9.68 -9.74
N CYS A 756 -41.79 8.46 -9.73
CA CYS A 756 -41.10 7.28 -9.23
C CYS A 756 -40.93 6.24 -10.34
N ASN A 757 -39.66 5.95 -10.73
CA ASN A 757 -39.31 4.90 -11.66
C ASN A 757 -38.56 3.78 -10.95
N ASN A 758 -39.04 2.55 -11.10
CA ASN A 758 -38.34 1.35 -10.61
C ASN A 758 -38.12 0.41 -11.79
N ILE A 759 -36.90 0.28 -12.24
CA ILE A 759 -36.51 -0.48 -13.44
C ILE A 759 -35.71 -1.71 -13.02
N GLY A 760 -36.23 -2.88 -13.28
CA GLY A 760 -35.54 -4.17 -13.17
C GLY A 760 -35.22 -4.74 -14.54
N TYR A 761 -34.20 -5.57 -14.64
CA TYR A 761 -33.84 -6.30 -15.86
C TYR A 761 -34.11 -7.79 -15.69
#